data_c9a8f59f058333c3c55bee5bafd89c20
#
_entry.id   c9a8f59f058333c3c55bee5bafd89c20
#
_cell.length_a   1.000
_cell.length_b   1.000
_cell.length_c   1.000
_cell.angle_alpha   90.00
_cell.angle_beta   90.00
_cell.angle_gamma   90.00
#
_symmetry.space_group_name_H-M   'P 1'
#
loop_
_entity.id
_entity.type
_entity.pdbx_description
1 polymer ?
#
loop_
_entity_poly.entity_id
_entity_poly.type
_entity_poly.pdbx_seq_one_letter_code
_entity_poly.pdbx_strand_id
1 'polypeptide(L)'
;MSKKRIYEYAKENNTTSKAVIDKLKGMGIEVSNHMSVIDRETMNKLEGISGQKGKDTKQESSAPKPDAKKPQNQTSANQKNDSRGGNQPNKGQGGSKKPQSNQQKPGQRNQPNQGKPGNQKQQGNKGPNKNKKNRRNDNRQQPKNSQPSTMPRKLPEKVLYTPPITVGDFAEKIHREPSEVIKKLMFLGVMATINQELEEEALEILAEEYGITVEEEVIVDETDFESIIGDQEEDDAKLQERPAVVTIMGHVDHGKTTLLDSIRHTKVVAGEAGGITQHIGAYQVVENDKKITFLDTPGHAAFTTMRARGAQVTDITILVVAADDGVMPQTIEAINHAKAAEVPIIVAVNKIDKEGANPDRVMQELTEHGLVAEAWGGDTIFVEVSALNAKGIDDLLEMILLVTEVEELKANPDREAYGTVVEAELDKGRGPVATLLVQGGTLHVGDPIVVGNAFGKVRAMVNDLGRRVKTADPSMPVEITGLNAVPQAGDRFMVFKDEKKARQIGEQRAMKQREAQRRESSRVSLDDLFNQIQQGDIKEINVIVKADVQGSAEAMKGSLEKIEVEGVKINIIHTGVGAIAESDVILASASNAVIIGFNVRPDVNAKRTAEVEGVDIRLHRVIYDAIEEIESAMKGLLDPIYQEKVIGQAEVRQVFKVSKVGSIAGSYVTDGKITRHSSVRVIRDGVVVFEGEVNDLKRFKDDVKEVAKNYECGITIENFNDVKEGDIIEAYIMEEVKRK
;
A
#
# COMPACT_ATOMS: atom_id res chain seq x y z
N MET A 1 -22.20 3.78 -29.30
CA MET A 1 -23.26 2.82 -28.88
C MET A 1 -23.19 2.72 -27.37
N SER A 2 -24.16 3.28 -26.65
CA SER A 2 -24.12 3.31 -25.19
C SER A 2 -24.36 1.90 -24.62
N LYS A 3 -23.34 1.31 -24.10
CA LYS A 3 -23.40 0.08 -23.30
C LYS A 3 -23.54 0.51 -21.84
N LYS A 4 -24.50 -0.07 -21.08
CA LYS A 4 -24.68 0.20 -19.65
C LYS A 4 -24.49 -1.08 -18.85
N ARG A 5 -24.07 -0.94 -17.60
CA ARG A 5 -23.97 -2.07 -16.67
C ARG A 5 -25.32 -2.33 -16.01
N ILE A 6 -25.58 -3.58 -15.62
CA ILE A 6 -26.85 -3.99 -15.03
C ILE A 6 -27.22 -3.16 -13.80
N TYR A 7 -26.24 -2.83 -12.94
CA TYR A 7 -26.51 -2.02 -11.75
C TYR A 7 -26.89 -0.58 -12.07
N GLU A 8 -26.32 0.00 -13.14
CA GLU A 8 -26.66 1.36 -13.62
C GLU A 8 -28.08 1.38 -14.17
N TYR A 9 -28.42 0.37 -14.94
CA TYR A 9 -29.78 0.22 -15.47
C TYR A 9 -30.82 0.00 -14.36
N ALA A 10 -30.47 -0.82 -13.35
CA ALA A 10 -31.32 -1.06 -12.19
C ALA A 10 -31.56 0.21 -11.39
N LYS A 11 -30.52 1.02 -11.17
CA LYS A 11 -30.60 2.32 -10.47
C LYS A 11 -31.45 3.35 -11.21
N GLU A 12 -31.32 3.44 -12.54
CA GLU A 12 -32.14 4.34 -13.35
C GLU A 12 -33.64 3.99 -13.37
N ASN A 13 -33.95 2.70 -13.23
CA ASN A 13 -35.34 2.21 -13.27
C ASN A 13 -35.91 1.90 -11.88
N ASN A 14 -35.27 2.37 -10.79
CA ASN A 14 -35.68 2.13 -9.41
C ASN A 14 -35.98 0.63 -9.11
N THR A 15 -35.13 -0.27 -9.63
CA THR A 15 -35.26 -1.72 -9.46
C THR A 15 -33.98 -2.31 -8.88
N THR A 16 -34.07 -3.46 -8.25
CA THR A 16 -32.86 -4.13 -7.74
C THR A 16 -32.08 -4.82 -8.85
N SER A 17 -30.75 -4.80 -8.80
CA SER A 17 -29.89 -5.50 -9.78
C SER A 17 -30.22 -6.98 -9.89
N LYS A 18 -30.66 -7.60 -8.80
CA LYS A 18 -31.07 -9.00 -8.75
C LYS A 18 -32.34 -9.27 -9.57
N ALA A 19 -33.35 -8.39 -9.47
CA ALA A 19 -34.57 -8.50 -10.26
C ALA A 19 -34.31 -8.35 -11.77
N VAL A 20 -33.36 -7.48 -12.15
CA VAL A 20 -32.94 -7.32 -13.55
C VAL A 20 -32.20 -8.57 -14.05
N ILE A 21 -31.32 -9.19 -13.25
CA ILE A 21 -30.62 -10.42 -13.58
C ILE A 21 -31.60 -11.57 -13.76
N ASP A 22 -32.57 -11.71 -12.86
CA ASP A 22 -33.58 -12.78 -12.94
C ASP A 22 -34.48 -12.63 -14.18
N LYS A 23 -34.79 -11.36 -14.54
CA LYS A 23 -35.55 -11.03 -15.75
C LYS A 23 -34.76 -11.33 -17.02
N LEU A 24 -33.45 -11.05 -17.04
CA LEU A 24 -32.55 -11.38 -18.14
C LEU A 24 -32.40 -12.92 -18.31
N LYS A 25 -32.24 -13.63 -17.19
CA LYS A 25 -32.22 -15.12 -17.20
C LYS A 25 -33.53 -15.72 -17.71
N GLY A 26 -34.68 -15.13 -17.37
CA GLY A 26 -35.99 -15.51 -17.90
C GLY A 26 -36.14 -15.28 -19.39
N MET A 27 -35.36 -14.34 -19.97
CA MET A 27 -35.29 -14.06 -21.41
C MET A 27 -34.24 -14.92 -22.16
N GLY A 28 -33.54 -15.82 -21.45
CA GLY A 28 -32.51 -16.69 -22.04
C GLY A 28 -31.15 -16.02 -22.24
N ILE A 29 -30.92 -14.90 -21.59
CA ILE A 29 -29.62 -14.17 -21.64
C ILE A 29 -28.84 -14.53 -20.39
N GLU A 30 -27.73 -15.24 -20.54
CA GLU A 30 -26.83 -15.57 -19.43
C GLU A 30 -26.01 -14.35 -19.04
N VAL A 31 -26.20 -13.89 -17.81
CA VAL A 31 -25.39 -12.84 -17.17
C VAL A 31 -24.80 -13.36 -15.87
N SER A 32 -23.51 -13.15 -15.69
CA SER A 32 -22.76 -13.70 -14.57
C SER A 32 -22.91 -12.88 -13.28
N ASN A 33 -22.99 -11.55 -13.35
CA ASN A 33 -23.12 -10.69 -12.17
C ASN A 33 -23.72 -9.31 -12.51
N HIS A 34 -23.95 -8.48 -11.49
CA HIS A 34 -24.49 -7.11 -11.60
C HIS A 34 -23.59 -6.12 -12.34
N MET A 35 -22.31 -6.46 -12.54
CA MET A 35 -21.35 -5.66 -13.31
C MET A 35 -21.35 -5.98 -14.81
N SER A 36 -22.08 -7.02 -15.24
CA SER A 36 -22.20 -7.39 -16.64
C SER A 36 -22.82 -6.27 -17.45
N VAL A 37 -22.29 -6.06 -18.66
CA VAL A 37 -22.71 -4.98 -19.57
C VAL A 37 -23.84 -5.47 -20.46
N ILE A 38 -24.92 -4.70 -20.55
CA ILE A 38 -26.07 -4.96 -21.42
C ILE A 38 -26.09 -3.99 -22.60
N ASP A 39 -26.41 -4.53 -23.76
CA ASP A 39 -26.56 -3.76 -24.99
C ASP A 39 -27.93 -3.08 -25.06
N ARG A 40 -28.04 -2.03 -25.90
CA ARG A 40 -29.25 -1.25 -26.07
C ARG A 40 -30.46 -2.08 -26.54
N GLU A 41 -30.23 -3.14 -27.32
CA GLU A 41 -31.29 -4.07 -27.72
C GLU A 41 -31.85 -4.86 -26.56
N THR A 42 -31.00 -5.26 -25.63
CA THR A 42 -31.36 -5.94 -24.40
C THR A 42 -32.12 -5.03 -23.44
N MET A 43 -31.72 -3.76 -23.35
CA MET A 43 -32.43 -2.75 -22.58
C MET A 43 -33.85 -2.51 -23.11
N ASN A 44 -34.00 -2.37 -24.43
CA ASN A 44 -35.32 -2.21 -25.05
C ASN A 44 -36.23 -3.43 -24.85
N LYS A 45 -35.67 -4.65 -24.76
CA LYS A 45 -36.42 -5.87 -24.43
C LYS A 45 -36.86 -5.91 -22.98
N LEU A 46 -36.05 -5.37 -22.05
CA LEU A 46 -36.40 -5.25 -20.63
C LEU A 46 -37.51 -4.22 -20.38
N GLU A 47 -37.55 -3.14 -21.15
CA GLU A 47 -38.57 -2.07 -21.06
C GLU A 47 -39.92 -2.44 -21.73
N GLY A 48 -40.01 -3.60 -22.37
CA GLY A 48 -41.27 -4.04 -22.97
C GLY A 48 -41.73 -3.25 -24.18
N ILE A 49 -40.87 -2.46 -24.80
CA ILE A 49 -41.16 -1.68 -26.03
C ILE A 49 -40.94 -2.63 -27.23
N SER A 50 -41.86 -3.60 -27.43
CA SER A 50 -42.05 -4.27 -28.73
C SER A 50 -43.30 -3.75 -29.37
N GLY A 51 -43.14 -2.66 -30.16
CA GLY A 51 -44.17 -2.17 -31.07
C GLY A 51 -44.49 -3.25 -32.10
N GLN A 52 -45.79 -3.60 -32.16
CA GLN A 52 -46.42 -4.40 -33.22
C GLN A 52 -46.15 -3.80 -34.59
N LYS A 53 -45.80 -4.68 -35.53
CA LYS A 53 -46.24 -4.83 -36.96
C LYS A 53 -45.14 -5.59 -37.71
N GLY A 54 -45.39 -6.56 -38.48
CA GLY A 54 -46.50 -7.23 -39.15
C GLY A 54 -45.90 -8.27 -40.10
N LYS A 55 -46.51 -9.43 -40.13
CA LYS A 55 -46.75 -10.39 -41.25
C LYS A 55 -45.66 -10.48 -42.35
N ASP A 56 -45.13 -11.58 -42.68
CA ASP A 56 -45.57 -12.75 -43.38
C ASP A 56 -44.41 -13.61 -43.86
N THR A 57 -44.61 -14.88 -43.77
CA THR A 57 -44.45 -16.05 -44.67
C THR A 57 -43.11 -16.75 -44.81
N LYS A 58 -43.23 -18.02 -44.35
CA LYS A 58 -42.88 -19.31 -45.00
C LYS A 58 -41.46 -19.79 -45.13
N GLN A 59 -41.32 -20.91 -44.50
CA GLN A 59 -41.05 -22.27 -44.99
C GLN A 59 -39.57 -22.67 -45.12
N GLU A 60 -39.37 -23.68 -44.37
CA GLU A 60 -38.99 -25.10 -44.58
C GLU A 60 -37.49 -25.33 -44.63
N SER A 61 -37.02 -26.17 -43.92
CA SER A 61 -36.95 -27.61 -43.68
C SER A 61 -35.49 -27.90 -43.36
N SER A 62 -35.05 -28.74 -42.55
CA SER A 62 -35.26 -30.08 -42.15
C SER A 62 -34.17 -30.49 -41.14
N ALA A 63 -34.60 -31.22 -40.18
CA ALA A 63 -33.76 -32.02 -39.28
C ALA A 63 -33.13 -33.21 -40.04
N PRO A 64 -32.16 -33.99 -39.53
CA PRO A 64 -32.43 -34.81 -38.35
C PRO A 64 -31.28 -35.03 -37.35
N LYS A 65 -31.70 -35.42 -36.16
CA LYS A 65 -30.95 -36.17 -35.16
C LYS A 65 -30.56 -37.59 -35.67
N PRO A 66 -29.61 -38.34 -35.05
CA PRO A 66 -30.00 -39.11 -33.87
C PRO A 66 -28.92 -39.28 -32.75
N ASP A 67 -29.43 -39.42 -31.57
CA ASP A 67 -29.36 -40.52 -30.59
C ASP A 67 -28.03 -40.85 -29.92
N ALA A 68 -28.01 -40.62 -28.67
CA ALA A 68 -28.35 -41.42 -27.51
C ALA A 68 -27.24 -42.33 -26.97
N LYS A 69 -26.90 -42.16 -25.71
CA LYS A 69 -27.04 -43.19 -24.67
C LYS A 69 -26.46 -42.70 -23.31
N LYS A 70 -27.37 -42.58 -22.37
CA LYS A 70 -27.13 -42.90 -20.95
C LYS A 70 -27.05 -44.42 -20.75
N PRO A 71 -26.47 -44.92 -19.68
CA PRO A 71 -27.22 -45.36 -18.51
C PRO A 71 -26.54 -44.95 -17.20
N GLN A 72 -27.26 -44.44 -16.22
CA GLN A 72 -28.02 -45.06 -15.13
C GLN A 72 -27.27 -46.07 -14.25
N ASN A 73 -27.10 -45.63 -12.98
CA ASN A 73 -27.53 -46.26 -11.73
C ASN A 73 -26.79 -47.49 -11.18
N GLN A 74 -26.37 -47.43 -9.94
CA GLN A 74 -26.93 -48.09 -8.74
C GLN A 74 -25.92 -48.00 -7.60
N THR A 75 -26.24 -47.24 -6.53
CA THR A 75 -26.74 -47.69 -5.21
C THR A 75 -26.19 -49.02 -4.64
N SER A 76 -25.63 -48.92 -3.51
CA SER A 76 -25.93 -49.59 -2.22
C SER A 76 -24.63 -49.65 -1.39
N ALA A 77 -24.57 -49.03 -0.22
CA ALA A 77 -25.14 -49.45 1.06
C ALA A 77 -24.31 -50.49 1.80
N ASN A 78 -23.85 -50.08 2.93
CA ASN A 78 -23.76 -50.79 4.21
C ASN A 78 -22.66 -51.85 4.46
N GLN A 79 -21.90 -51.67 5.47
CA GLN A 79 -21.87 -52.33 6.79
C GLN A 79 -20.47 -52.18 7.41
N LYS A 80 -20.35 -51.53 8.56
CA LYS A 80 -20.19 -52.03 9.92
C LYS A 80 -19.36 -53.33 10.07
N ASN A 81 -18.29 -53.19 10.81
CA ASN A 81 -17.97 -53.93 12.09
C ASN A 81 -16.54 -53.52 12.49
N ASP A 82 -16.39 -52.94 13.64
CA ASP A 82 -16.18 -53.47 15.00
C ASP A 82 -15.11 -54.55 15.10
N SER A 83 -14.11 -54.19 15.88
CA SER A 83 -13.60 -54.86 17.11
C SER A 83 -12.12 -54.56 17.32
N ARG A 84 -11.83 -53.86 18.40
CA ARG A 84 -11.37 -54.34 19.71
C ARG A 84 -9.97 -54.95 19.76
N GLY A 85 -9.25 -54.45 20.70
CA GLY A 85 -8.24 -55.07 21.55
C GLY A 85 -6.84 -54.56 21.24
N GLY A 86 -6.08 -53.98 22.07
CA GLY A 86 -5.98 -54.14 23.49
C GLY A 86 -4.51 -54.37 23.81
N ASN A 87 -4.05 -53.63 24.81
CA ASN A 87 -2.93 -53.93 25.67
C ASN A 87 -1.53 -53.38 25.37
N GLN A 88 -1.17 -52.45 26.23
CA GLN A 88 0.14 -52.35 26.89
C GLN A 88 0.48 -53.67 27.60
N PRO A 89 1.69 -53.96 28.19
CA PRO A 89 2.71 -53.02 28.66
C PRO A 89 4.19 -53.55 28.60
N ASN A 90 5.09 -52.73 29.01
CA ASN A 90 6.14 -53.01 30.01
C ASN A 90 7.61 -52.88 29.61
N LYS A 91 8.24 -51.97 30.36
CA LYS A 91 9.47 -52.09 31.22
C LYS A 91 10.82 -52.48 30.64
N GLY A 92 11.76 -51.67 31.06
CA GLY A 92 13.16 -51.96 31.38
C GLY A 92 14.04 -50.76 31.14
N GLN A 93 14.36 -49.97 32.10
CA GLN A 93 15.32 -50.02 33.21
C GLN A 93 16.79 -49.94 32.76
N GLY A 94 17.45 -48.97 33.35
CA GLY A 94 18.88 -48.86 33.61
C GLY A 94 19.49 -47.59 33.07
N GLY A 95 20.06 -46.66 33.79
CA GLY A 95 20.56 -46.61 35.14
C GLY A 95 21.82 -45.76 35.13
N SER A 96 21.84 -44.74 36.01
CA SER A 96 22.97 -44.15 36.74
C SER A 96 24.12 -43.48 35.93
N LYS A 97 24.64 -42.34 36.25
CA LYS A 97 25.15 -41.78 37.52
C LYS A 97 25.55 -40.31 37.36
N LYS A 98 25.20 -39.50 38.32
CA LYS A 98 25.94 -38.27 38.70
C LYS A 98 27.26 -38.67 39.38
N PRO A 99 28.24 -37.75 39.48
CA PRO A 99 28.48 -37.18 40.79
C PRO A 99 28.68 -35.66 40.84
N GLN A 100 28.40 -35.19 42.04
CA GLN A 100 28.64 -33.89 42.65
C GLN A 100 30.09 -33.62 42.96
N SER A 101 30.38 -32.37 43.20
CA SER A 101 31.13 -31.69 44.29
C SER A 101 32.02 -30.60 43.74
N ASN A 102 32.36 -29.53 44.35
CA ASN A 102 32.21 -28.92 45.65
C ASN A 102 32.86 -27.52 45.60
N GLN A 103 32.21 -26.53 46.22
CA GLN A 103 32.73 -25.47 47.07
C GLN A 103 34.02 -24.69 46.72
N GLN A 104 33.93 -23.36 46.67
CA GLN A 104 34.49 -22.51 47.76
C GLN A 104 34.34 -20.99 47.46
N LYS A 105 33.67 -20.26 48.36
CA LYS A 105 33.93 -18.86 48.73
C LYS A 105 35.03 -18.85 49.82
N PRO A 106 35.74 -17.77 50.16
CA PRO A 106 35.23 -16.47 50.67
C PRO A 106 36.12 -15.24 50.42
N GLY A 107 35.65 -14.06 50.89
CA GLY A 107 36.51 -12.93 51.21
C GLY A 107 35.89 -11.53 50.97
N GLN A 108 35.34 -11.05 51.90
CA GLN A 108 35.08 -9.84 52.72
C GLN A 108 36.07 -8.66 52.60
N ARG A 109 35.46 -7.47 52.87
CA ARG A 109 35.95 -6.19 53.46
C ARG A 109 36.03 -5.01 52.49
N ASN A 110 35.53 -3.80 52.73
CA ASN A 110 35.25 -3.02 53.96
C ASN A 110 34.45 -1.75 53.57
N GLN A 111 33.53 -1.32 54.42
CA GLN A 111 33.08 0.06 54.57
C GLN A 111 34.09 0.86 55.42
N PRO A 112 34.06 2.21 55.47
CA PRO A 112 33.19 2.97 56.34
C PRO A 112 32.77 4.39 55.81
N ASN A 113 31.60 4.89 56.12
CA ASN A 113 31.04 5.58 57.30
C ASN A 113 31.07 7.11 57.28
N GLN A 114 30.00 7.70 57.79
CA GLN A 114 29.77 9.05 58.38
C GLN A 114 29.16 10.12 57.44
N GLY A 115 28.14 10.86 57.77
CA GLY A 115 27.56 11.20 59.02
C GLY A 115 26.25 11.97 58.90
N LYS A 116 25.41 11.80 59.90
CA LYS A 116 24.25 12.64 60.32
C LYS A 116 24.78 13.79 61.20
N PRO A 117 24.01 14.85 61.63
CA PRO A 117 22.69 14.76 62.27
C PRO A 117 21.75 15.99 62.13
N GLY A 118 20.56 15.87 62.62
CA GLY A 118 19.90 16.72 63.59
C GLY A 118 18.50 17.17 63.24
N ASN A 119 17.51 16.65 63.92
CA ASN A 119 16.73 17.10 65.08
C ASN A 119 15.73 18.23 64.76
N GLN A 120 14.50 18.26 65.21
CA GLN A 120 13.73 18.00 66.42
C GLN A 120 12.25 18.31 66.18
N LYS A 121 11.37 17.57 66.71
CA LYS A 121 10.43 17.55 67.88
C LYS A 121 9.03 17.98 67.50
N GLN A 122 8.02 17.31 67.87
CA GLN A 122 7.32 16.83 69.04
C GLN A 122 5.80 17.03 68.89
N GLN A 123 5.07 16.12 69.27
CA GLN A 123 4.06 15.80 70.26
C GLN A 123 2.68 15.66 69.62
N GLY A 124 1.87 14.68 69.86
CA GLY A 124 1.56 13.80 70.96
C GLY A 124 0.06 13.67 71.09
N ASN A 125 -0.56 12.57 71.18
CA ASN A 125 -1.21 12.04 72.35
C ASN A 125 -2.35 11.03 72.03
N LYS A 126 -2.16 9.84 72.56
CA LYS A 126 -3.08 8.93 73.28
C LYS A 126 -4.34 8.39 72.62
N GLY A 127 -4.35 7.08 72.55
CA GLY A 127 -5.48 6.15 72.47
C GLY A 127 -6.37 6.09 73.80
N PRO A 128 -7.14 5.05 74.11
CA PRO A 128 -6.89 3.60 73.92
C PRO A 128 -8.12 2.71 73.56
N ASN A 129 -7.80 1.57 72.99
CA ASN A 129 -8.26 0.20 73.31
C ASN A 129 -9.68 -0.11 73.86
N LYS A 130 -10.42 -1.05 73.22
CA LYS A 130 -10.88 -2.30 73.81
C LYS A 130 -11.61 -3.27 72.89
N ASN A 131 -11.07 -4.47 72.97
CA ASN A 131 -11.66 -5.75 72.55
C ASN A 131 -13.15 -5.94 72.87
N LYS A 132 -13.87 -6.69 71.99
CA LYS A 132 -14.57 -7.92 72.44
C LYS A 132 -15.09 -8.77 71.26
N LYS A 133 -14.81 -10.01 71.42
CA LYS A 133 -15.16 -11.25 70.76
C LYS A 133 -16.63 -11.50 70.45
N ASN A 134 -16.82 -12.27 69.37
CA ASN A 134 -17.80 -13.39 69.21
C ASN A 134 -19.29 -13.11 69.08
N ARG A 135 -19.87 -13.48 67.93
CA ARG A 135 -20.71 -14.67 67.79
C ARG A 135 -21.19 -14.85 66.36
N ARG A 136 -20.99 -16.07 65.88
CA ARG A 136 -21.65 -16.65 64.71
C ARG A 136 -23.17 -16.52 64.90
N ASN A 137 -23.87 -16.12 63.83
CA ASN A 137 -25.24 -16.57 63.62
C ASN A 137 -25.44 -16.67 62.08
N ASP A 138 -25.57 -17.91 61.63
CA ASP A 138 -26.15 -18.29 60.36
C ASP A 138 -27.56 -17.76 60.29
N ASN A 139 -27.86 -16.91 59.31
CA ASN A 139 -29.20 -16.73 58.85
C ASN A 139 -29.19 -16.60 57.34
N ARG A 140 -29.42 -17.75 56.67
CA ARG A 140 -29.83 -17.84 55.27
C ARG A 140 -31.12 -17.06 55.11
N GLN A 141 -31.05 -15.86 54.58
CA GLN A 141 -32.20 -15.23 53.94
C GLN A 141 -32.05 -15.32 52.44
N GLN A 142 -32.95 -16.09 51.85
CA GLN A 142 -33.23 -16.13 50.42
C GLN A 142 -33.43 -14.72 49.88
N PRO A 143 -32.91 -14.39 48.69
CA PRO A 143 -33.28 -13.15 48.05
C PRO A 143 -34.77 -13.22 47.70
N LYS A 144 -35.54 -12.33 48.30
CA LYS A 144 -36.91 -12.06 47.89
C LYS A 144 -36.89 -11.64 46.44
N ASN A 145 -37.51 -12.46 45.63
CA ASN A 145 -37.94 -12.17 44.27
C ASN A 145 -38.74 -10.86 44.31
N SER A 146 -38.12 -9.75 44.00
CA SER A 146 -38.83 -8.52 43.67
C SER A 146 -39.36 -8.69 42.27
N GLN A 147 -40.60 -9.10 42.11
CA GLN A 147 -41.35 -8.97 40.89
C GLN A 147 -41.21 -7.52 40.39
N PRO A 148 -40.79 -7.30 39.12
CA PRO A 148 -40.88 -5.96 38.56
C PRO A 148 -42.36 -5.58 38.50
N SER A 149 -42.69 -4.43 39.07
CA SER A 149 -44.01 -3.86 38.96
C SER A 149 -44.32 -3.58 37.49
N THR A 150 -45.22 -4.39 36.96
CA THR A 150 -45.81 -4.21 35.62
C THR A 150 -46.81 -3.06 35.64
N MET A 151 -46.32 -1.82 35.69
CA MET A 151 -47.05 -0.71 35.11
C MET A 151 -46.46 -0.45 33.72
N PRO A 152 -47.27 -0.50 32.67
CA PRO A 152 -46.77 -0.17 31.33
C PRO A 152 -46.31 1.29 31.36
N ARG A 153 -45.01 1.50 31.21
CA ARG A 153 -44.47 2.85 30.97
C ARG A 153 -45.13 3.40 29.72
N LYS A 154 -45.51 4.69 29.72
CA LYS A 154 -46.02 5.37 28.53
C LYS A 154 -45.01 5.25 27.42
N LEU A 155 -45.46 4.93 26.23
CA LEU A 155 -44.67 4.93 25.00
C LEU A 155 -44.13 6.36 24.79
N PRO A 156 -42.87 6.51 24.36
CA PRO A 156 -42.34 7.82 23.94
C PRO A 156 -43.05 8.25 22.65
N GLU A 157 -43.34 9.51 22.52
CA GLU A 157 -43.98 10.07 21.31
C GLU A 157 -43.02 10.10 20.12
N LYS A 158 -41.70 10.20 20.40
CA LYS A 158 -40.61 10.26 19.42
C LYS A 158 -39.47 9.37 19.88
N VAL A 159 -38.94 8.56 18.96
CA VAL A 159 -37.76 7.69 19.18
C VAL A 159 -36.71 8.03 18.17
N LEU A 160 -35.55 8.46 18.66
CA LEU A 160 -34.35 8.62 17.84
C LEU A 160 -33.64 7.28 17.76
N TYR A 161 -33.27 6.83 16.53
CA TYR A 161 -32.54 5.60 16.31
C TYR A 161 -31.33 5.81 15.40
N THR A 162 -30.33 4.96 15.57
CA THR A 162 -29.13 4.93 14.76
C THR A 162 -29.09 3.63 13.98
N PRO A 163 -28.99 3.65 12.65
CA PRO A 163 -28.78 2.43 11.87
C PRO A 163 -27.35 1.84 12.09
N PRO A 164 -27.20 0.51 12.14
CA PRO A 164 -28.24 -0.51 12.21
C PRO A 164 -28.78 -0.70 13.63
N ILE A 165 -30.10 -0.75 13.79
CA ILE A 165 -30.74 -1.01 15.09
C ILE A 165 -31.21 -2.45 15.19
N THR A 166 -30.95 -3.14 16.32
CA THR A 166 -31.47 -4.48 16.55
C THR A 166 -32.87 -4.45 17.14
N VAL A 167 -33.62 -5.57 16.98
CA VAL A 167 -34.95 -5.73 17.59
C VAL A 167 -34.91 -5.52 19.10
N GLY A 168 -33.80 -5.93 19.75
CA GLY A 168 -33.59 -5.74 21.20
C GLY A 168 -33.43 -4.28 21.56
N ASP A 169 -32.57 -3.53 20.84
CA ASP A 169 -32.33 -2.12 21.11
C ASP A 169 -33.55 -1.27 20.83
N PHE A 170 -34.31 -1.56 19.78
CA PHE A 170 -35.58 -0.89 19.50
C PHE A 170 -36.59 -1.14 20.59
N ALA A 171 -36.74 -2.37 21.09
CA ALA A 171 -37.64 -2.72 22.19
C ALA A 171 -37.27 -1.98 23.49
N GLU A 172 -35.97 -1.82 23.79
CA GLU A 172 -35.48 -1.05 24.93
C GLU A 172 -35.83 0.43 24.80
N LYS A 173 -35.61 1.04 23.62
CA LYS A 173 -35.94 2.46 23.38
C LYS A 173 -37.43 2.76 23.51
N ILE A 174 -38.31 1.85 23.11
CA ILE A 174 -39.76 1.99 23.23
C ILE A 174 -40.30 1.50 24.60
N HIS A 175 -39.40 1.07 25.49
CA HIS A 175 -39.76 0.54 26.84
C HIS A 175 -40.72 -0.66 26.81
N ARG A 176 -40.53 -1.56 25.83
CA ARG A 176 -41.29 -2.80 25.66
C ARG A 176 -40.39 -4.02 25.77
N GLU A 177 -41.00 -5.19 25.97
CA GLU A 177 -40.23 -6.43 25.95
C GLU A 177 -39.90 -6.85 24.49
N PRO A 178 -38.65 -7.29 24.19
CA PRO A 178 -38.29 -7.76 22.88
C PRO A 178 -39.21 -8.86 22.30
N SER A 179 -39.78 -9.67 23.21
CA SER A 179 -40.75 -10.71 22.85
C SER A 179 -42.07 -10.16 22.31
N GLU A 180 -42.48 -8.97 22.71
CA GLU A 180 -43.67 -8.28 22.19
C GLU A 180 -43.41 -7.73 20.78
N VAL A 181 -42.26 -7.13 20.58
CA VAL A 181 -41.83 -6.60 19.28
C VAL A 181 -41.67 -7.73 18.25
N ILE A 182 -41.03 -8.84 18.63
CA ILE A 182 -40.90 -10.04 17.77
C ILE A 182 -42.27 -10.61 17.39
N LYS A 183 -43.22 -10.68 18.31
CA LYS A 183 -44.60 -11.12 17.99
C LYS A 183 -45.24 -10.22 16.94
N LYS A 184 -45.12 -8.89 17.08
CA LYS A 184 -45.65 -7.94 16.09
C LYS A 184 -45.00 -8.10 14.74
N LEU A 185 -43.67 -8.20 14.70
CA LEU A 185 -42.91 -8.46 13.45
C LEU A 185 -43.38 -9.76 12.78
N MET A 186 -43.63 -10.81 13.57
CA MET A 186 -44.16 -12.06 13.07
C MET A 186 -45.58 -11.94 12.48
N PHE A 187 -46.43 -11.08 13.06
CA PHE A 187 -47.77 -10.78 12.51
C PHE A 187 -47.66 -9.99 11.19
N LEU A 188 -46.62 -9.17 11.03
CA LEU A 188 -46.30 -8.42 9.82
C LEU A 188 -45.56 -9.28 8.77
N GLY A 189 -45.33 -10.58 9.07
CA GLY A 189 -44.67 -11.53 8.15
C GLY A 189 -43.15 -11.51 8.20
N VAL A 190 -42.53 -10.74 9.11
CA VAL A 190 -41.09 -10.66 9.30
C VAL A 190 -40.66 -11.56 10.45
N MET A 191 -39.88 -12.62 10.14
CA MET A 191 -39.28 -13.47 11.17
C MET A 191 -37.97 -12.83 11.65
N ALA A 192 -37.95 -12.30 12.84
CA ALA A 192 -36.77 -11.67 13.43
C ALA A 192 -36.42 -12.27 14.79
N THR A 193 -35.12 -12.29 15.10
CA THR A 193 -34.55 -12.65 16.41
C THR A 193 -34.17 -11.38 17.17
N ILE A 194 -33.92 -11.51 18.50
CA ILE A 194 -33.59 -10.35 19.35
C ILE A 194 -32.39 -9.55 18.85
N ASN A 195 -31.37 -10.23 18.32
CA ASN A 195 -30.12 -9.63 17.87
C ASN A 195 -30.09 -9.37 16.34
N GLN A 196 -31.23 -9.50 15.70
CA GLN A 196 -31.33 -9.23 14.27
C GLN A 196 -31.56 -7.75 14.03
N GLU A 197 -30.86 -7.21 13.05
CA GLU A 197 -31.01 -5.85 12.58
C GLU A 197 -32.36 -5.66 11.91
N LEU A 198 -33.02 -4.54 12.19
CA LEU A 198 -34.28 -4.14 11.58
C LEU A 198 -33.98 -3.34 10.31
N GLU A 199 -34.62 -3.75 9.21
CA GLU A 199 -34.63 -2.96 7.98
C GLU A 199 -35.51 -1.71 8.19
N GLU A 200 -35.20 -0.63 7.51
CA GLU A 200 -35.88 0.67 7.65
C GLU A 200 -37.39 0.57 7.44
N GLU A 201 -37.81 -0.19 6.42
CA GLU A 201 -39.21 -0.46 6.13
C GLU A 201 -39.93 -1.16 7.30
N ALA A 202 -39.27 -2.14 7.92
CA ALA A 202 -39.84 -2.86 9.07
C ALA A 202 -39.90 -1.99 10.32
N LEU A 203 -38.96 -1.06 10.48
CA LEU A 203 -38.91 -0.11 11.57
C LEU A 203 -40.04 0.93 11.46
N GLU A 204 -40.29 1.49 10.28
CA GLU A 204 -41.38 2.43 10.01
C GLU A 204 -42.76 1.79 10.27
N ILE A 205 -42.99 0.56 9.79
CA ILE A 205 -44.23 -0.16 10.03
C ILE A 205 -44.45 -0.45 11.52
N LEU A 206 -43.37 -0.82 12.25
CA LEU A 206 -43.45 -1.00 13.69
C LEU A 206 -43.74 0.32 14.42
N ALA A 207 -43.14 1.41 13.97
CA ALA A 207 -43.36 2.74 14.57
C ALA A 207 -44.83 3.19 14.40
N GLU A 208 -45.40 2.98 13.22
CA GLU A 208 -46.81 3.27 12.93
C GLU A 208 -47.75 2.42 13.80
N GLU A 209 -47.45 1.13 13.94
CA GLU A 209 -48.23 0.19 14.78
C GLU A 209 -48.20 0.56 16.27
N TYR A 210 -47.10 1.14 16.75
CA TYR A 210 -46.99 1.63 18.15
C TYR A 210 -47.44 3.09 18.31
N GLY A 211 -47.73 3.80 17.21
CA GLY A 211 -48.10 5.20 17.20
C GLY A 211 -46.94 6.13 17.64
N ILE A 212 -45.72 5.80 17.24
CA ILE A 212 -44.50 6.48 17.62
C ILE A 212 -43.89 7.08 16.34
N THR A 213 -43.40 8.31 16.42
CA THR A 213 -42.59 8.88 15.34
C THR A 213 -41.13 8.44 15.50
N VAL A 214 -40.57 7.80 14.51
CA VAL A 214 -39.17 7.39 14.49
C VAL A 214 -38.40 8.38 13.62
N GLU A 215 -37.34 8.94 14.14
CA GLU A 215 -36.42 9.78 13.40
C GLU A 215 -35.02 9.18 13.47
N GLU A 216 -34.34 9.16 12.34
CA GLU A 216 -32.93 8.78 12.30
C GLU A 216 -32.09 9.83 13.03
N GLU A 217 -31.39 9.41 14.07
CA GLU A 217 -30.37 10.22 14.70
C GLU A 217 -29.13 10.17 13.80
N VAL A 218 -28.94 11.22 13.02
CA VAL A 218 -27.69 11.40 12.30
C VAL A 218 -26.59 11.58 13.34
N ILE A 219 -25.97 10.48 13.73
CA ILE A 219 -24.75 10.58 14.51
C ILE A 219 -23.71 11.14 13.56
N VAL A 220 -23.44 12.43 13.68
CA VAL A 220 -22.23 13.02 13.11
C VAL A 220 -21.08 12.24 13.73
N ASP A 221 -20.41 11.39 12.93
CA ASP A 221 -19.25 10.64 13.41
C ASP A 221 -18.18 11.66 13.80
N GLU A 222 -18.11 11.96 15.10
CA GLU A 222 -17.13 12.92 15.64
C GLU A 222 -15.68 12.55 15.25
N THR A 223 -15.49 11.39 14.65
CA THR A 223 -14.21 10.95 14.11
C THR A 223 -14.03 11.30 12.62
N ASP A 224 -15.08 11.77 11.95
CA ASP A 224 -15.01 12.23 10.56
C ASP A 224 -14.88 13.76 10.52
N PHE A 225 -13.69 14.23 10.14
CA PHE A 225 -13.40 15.66 10.08
C PHE A 225 -14.13 16.36 8.93
N GLU A 226 -14.45 15.64 7.85
CA GLU A 226 -15.13 16.22 6.69
C GLU A 226 -16.57 16.61 7.04
N SER A 227 -17.27 15.74 7.74
CA SER A 227 -18.62 16.06 8.24
C SER A 227 -18.61 17.18 9.26
N ILE A 228 -17.64 17.23 10.18
CA ILE A 228 -17.55 18.31 11.17
C ILE A 228 -17.22 19.67 10.53
N ILE A 229 -16.37 19.68 9.50
CA ILE A 229 -16.00 20.91 8.79
C ILE A 229 -17.16 21.42 7.94
N GLY A 230 -17.89 20.50 7.28
CA GLY A 230 -19.03 20.83 6.41
C GLY A 230 -20.28 21.28 7.16
N ASP A 231 -20.54 20.75 8.37
CA ASP A 231 -21.71 21.08 9.17
C ASP A 231 -21.62 22.44 9.92
N GLN A 232 -20.42 23.04 9.97
CA GLN A 232 -20.29 24.38 10.55
C GLN A 232 -20.67 25.42 9.49
N GLU A 233 -21.87 26.02 9.63
CA GLU A 233 -22.31 27.15 8.82
C GLU A 233 -21.18 28.21 8.77
N GLU A 234 -20.65 28.47 7.59
CA GLU A 234 -19.67 29.52 7.39
C GLU A 234 -20.38 30.87 7.53
N ASP A 235 -19.91 31.67 8.47
CA ASP A 235 -20.43 33.03 8.70
C ASP A 235 -19.80 33.95 7.62
N ASP A 236 -20.47 34.14 6.51
CA ASP A 236 -20.00 34.93 5.36
C ASP A 236 -19.44 36.30 5.77
N ALA A 237 -19.93 36.85 6.88
CA ALA A 237 -19.47 38.15 7.39
C ALA A 237 -18.04 38.13 7.97
N LYS A 238 -17.47 36.94 8.22
CA LYS A 238 -16.11 36.76 8.80
C LYS A 238 -15.10 36.22 7.81
N LEU A 239 -15.50 35.97 6.58
CA LEU A 239 -14.59 35.52 5.55
C LEU A 239 -13.62 36.64 5.17
N GLN A 240 -12.34 36.32 5.15
CA GLN A 240 -11.25 37.19 4.74
C GLN A 240 -10.48 36.56 3.58
N GLU A 241 -9.90 37.39 2.72
CA GLU A 241 -9.01 36.88 1.66
C GLU A 241 -7.83 36.13 2.28
N ARG A 242 -7.53 34.95 1.72
CA ARG A 242 -6.37 34.15 2.12
C ARG A 242 -5.35 34.03 1.00
N PRO A 243 -4.07 33.87 1.33
CA PRO A 243 -3.04 33.59 0.36
C PRO A 243 -3.38 32.35 -0.49
N ALA A 244 -3.07 32.39 -1.78
CA ALA A 244 -3.16 31.20 -2.63
C ALA A 244 -2.11 30.16 -2.21
N VAL A 245 -2.49 28.91 -2.28
CA VAL A 245 -1.58 27.76 -2.16
C VAL A 245 -1.34 27.22 -3.56
N VAL A 246 -0.08 27.21 -3.98
CA VAL A 246 0.33 26.89 -5.34
C VAL A 246 1.25 25.68 -5.36
N THR A 247 0.93 24.65 -6.11
CA THR A 247 1.82 23.51 -6.32
C THR A 247 2.58 23.65 -7.64
N ILE A 248 3.88 23.31 -7.62
CA ILE A 248 4.70 23.27 -8.83
C ILE A 248 4.93 21.83 -9.25
N MET A 249 4.54 21.52 -10.49
CA MET A 249 4.64 20.20 -11.09
C MET A 249 5.34 20.23 -12.44
N GLY A 250 5.72 19.07 -12.95
CA GLY A 250 6.33 18.89 -14.26
C GLY A 250 7.41 17.82 -14.24
N HIS A 251 8.02 17.59 -15.39
CA HIS A 251 9.03 16.54 -15.58
C HIS A 251 10.32 16.82 -14.80
N VAL A 252 11.14 15.79 -14.59
CA VAL A 252 12.52 15.92 -14.07
C VAL A 252 13.32 16.80 -15.03
N ASP A 253 14.25 17.59 -14.51
CA ASP A 253 15.15 18.49 -15.27
C ASP A 253 14.45 19.62 -16.06
N HIS A 254 13.12 19.80 -15.97
CA HIS A 254 12.43 20.97 -16.54
C HIS A 254 12.67 22.27 -15.74
N GLY A 255 13.40 22.18 -14.64
CA GLY A 255 13.85 23.34 -13.86
C GLY A 255 12.86 23.85 -12.81
N LYS A 256 11.99 22.99 -12.27
CA LYS A 256 11.04 23.31 -11.17
C LYS A 256 11.74 23.94 -9.96
N THR A 257 12.70 23.21 -9.39
CA THR A 257 13.43 23.64 -8.18
C THR A 257 14.30 24.88 -8.48
N THR A 258 14.84 25.00 -9.71
CA THR A 258 15.57 26.21 -10.14
C THR A 258 14.64 27.41 -10.22
N LEU A 259 13.40 27.23 -10.72
CA LEU A 259 12.39 28.28 -10.76
C LEU A 259 12.03 28.74 -9.35
N LEU A 260 11.83 27.79 -8.43
CA LEU A 260 11.54 28.06 -7.04
C LEU A 260 12.71 28.76 -6.32
N ASP A 261 13.94 28.32 -6.57
CA ASP A 261 15.14 28.99 -6.03
C ASP A 261 15.23 30.43 -6.51
N SER A 262 14.84 30.70 -7.75
CA SER A 262 14.80 32.04 -8.32
C SER A 262 13.73 32.91 -7.66
N ILE A 263 12.53 32.37 -7.44
CA ILE A 263 11.40 33.02 -6.73
C ILE A 263 11.78 33.34 -5.27
N ARG A 264 12.46 32.41 -4.59
CA ARG A 264 12.87 32.56 -3.16
C ARG A 264 14.17 33.34 -2.99
N HIS A 265 14.91 33.61 -4.04
CA HIS A 265 16.29 34.09 -3.99
C HIS A 265 17.22 33.20 -3.15
N THR A 266 17.07 31.90 -3.24
CA THR A 266 17.81 30.85 -2.51
C THR A 266 18.58 29.94 -3.44
N LYS A 267 19.31 28.96 -2.87
CA LYS A 267 20.04 27.93 -3.63
C LYS A 267 19.84 26.57 -2.99
N VAL A 268 18.63 26.11 -2.92
CA VAL A 268 18.26 24.81 -2.30
C VAL A 268 18.76 23.65 -3.13
N VAL A 269 18.68 23.74 -4.47
CA VAL A 269 19.18 22.71 -5.41
C VAL A 269 20.61 22.29 -5.11
N ALA A 270 21.48 23.24 -4.73
CA ALA A 270 22.88 22.93 -4.42
C ALA A 270 23.08 22.10 -3.15
N GLY A 271 22.08 22.00 -2.29
CA GLY A 271 22.10 21.24 -1.03
C GLY A 271 21.48 19.86 -1.11
N GLU A 272 20.67 19.59 -2.12
CA GLU A 272 19.94 18.33 -2.27
C GLU A 272 20.82 17.20 -2.82
N ALA A 273 20.61 15.99 -2.31
CA ALA A 273 21.35 14.80 -2.76
C ALA A 273 20.95 14.45 -4.20
N GLY A 274 21.95 14.35 -5.09
CA GLY A 274 21.73 14.08 -6.51
C GLY A 274 21.20 15.29 -7.30
N GLY A 275 21.02 16.46 -6.67
CA GLY A 275 20.47 17.67 -7.31
C GLY A 275 19.00 17.55 -7.69
N ILE A 276 18.25 16.65 -7.04
CA ILE A 276 16.82 16.40 -7.27
C ILE A 276 16.04 16.59 -5.97
N THR A 277 14.86 17.22 -6.08
CA THR A 277 13.93 17.35 -4.96
C THR A 277 13.29 15.99 -4.65
N GLN A 278 13.35 15.56 -3.38
CA GLN A 278 12.85 14.28 -2.91
C GLN A 278 11.84 14.41 -1.75
N HIS A 279 11.60 15.62 -1.26
CA HIS A 279 10.63 15.97 -0.21
C HIS A 279 9.64 17.00 -0.71
N ILE A 280 8.47 17.11 -0.05
CA ILE A 280 7.56 18.21 -0.33
C ILE A 280 8.01 19.43 0.49
N GLY A 281 8.57 20.44 -0.16
CA GLY A 281 8.87 21.72 0.45
C GLY A 281 7.64 22.62 0.48
N ALA A 282 7.40 23.31 1.61
CA ALA A 282 6.33 24.30 1.71
C ALA A 282 6.89 25.62 2.24
N TYR A 283 6.61 26.74 1.56
CA TYR A 283 7.12 28.04 1.96
C TYR A 283 6.27 29.20 1.43
N GLN A 284 6.41 30.36 2.06
CA GLN A 284 5.69 31.59 1.67
C GLN A 284 6.61 32.62 1.02
N VAL A 285 6.12 33.22 -0.05
CA VAL A 285 6.73 34.38 -0.72
C VAL A 285 5.80 35.58 -0.60
N VAL A 286 6.34 36.76 -0.51
CA VAL A 286 5.57 38.02 -0.50
C VAL A 286 5.86 38.76 -1.79
N GLU A 287 4.83 38.98 -2.58
CA GLU A 287 4.87 39.74 -3.83
C GLU A 287 3.77 40.77 -3.82
N ASN A 288 4.08 42.04 -4.14
CA ASN A 288 3.12 43.16 -4.15
C ASN A 288 2.26 43.25 -2.86
N ASP A 289 2.91 43.09 -1.67
CA ASP A 289 2.26 43.04 -0.35
C ASP A 289 1.26 41.87 -0.16
N LYS A 290 1.08 40.99 -1.15
CA LYS A 290 0.29 39.76 -1.04
C LYS A 290 1.21 38.56 -0.79
N LYS A 291 0.72 37.58 -0.03
CA LYS A 291 1.45 36.34 0.25
C LYS A 291 1.00 35.24 -0.73
N ILE A 292 1.94 34.44 -1.17
CA ILE A 292 1.69 33.22 -1.97
C ILE A 292 2.40 32.08 -1.27
N THR A 293 1.74 30.95 -1.07
CA THR A 293 2.32 29.74 -0.48
C THR A 293 2.64 28.75 -1.58
N PHE A 294 3.89 28.38 -1.72
CA PHE A 294 4.33 27.38 -2.70
C PHE A 294 4.54 26.01 -2.05
N LEU A 295 4.11 24.96 -2.76
CA LEU A 295 4.44 23.57 -2.47
C LEU A 295 5.32 23.02 -3.61
N ASP A 296 6.57 22.69 -3.28
CA ASP A 296 7.48 22.02 -4.21
C ASP A 296 7.26 20.53 -4.19
N THR A 297 6.96 19.92 -5.35
CA THR A 297 6.75 18.49 -5.47
C THR A 297 7.84 17.82 -6.31
N PRO A 298 8.34 16.62 -5.89
CA PRO A 298 9.32 15.88 -6.67
C PRO A 298 8.80 15.51 -8.05
N GLY A 299 9.65 15.68 -9.09
CA GLY A 299 9.28 15.39 -10.48
C GLY A 299 9.30 13.90 -10.86
N HIS A 300 10.01 13.06 -10.10
CA HIS A 300 10.25 11.67 -10.46
C HIS A 300 9.02 10.77 -10.31
N ALA A 301 8.89 9.76 -11.19
CA ALA A 301 7.77 8.79 -11.20
C ALA A 301 7.57 8.03 -9.86
N ALA A 302 8.62 7.85 -9.07
CA ALA A 302 8.53 7.26 -7.73
C ALA A 302 7.62 8.06 -6.77
N PHE A 303 7.46 9.37 -6.99
CA PHE A 303 6.76 10.28 -6.08
C PHE A 303 5.35 10.66 -6.57
N THR A 304 4.67 9.79 -7.33
CA THR A 304 3.30 10.02 -7.83
C THR A 304 2.32 10.37 -6.71
N THR A 305 2.39 9.68 -5.57
CA THR A 305 1.54 9.96 -4.40
C THR A 305 1.74 11.37 -3.84
N MET A 306 2.99 11.85 -3.82
CA MET A 306 3.29 13.23 -3.38
C MET A 306 2.72 14.27 -4.33
N ARG A 307 2.77 14.03 -5.67
CA ARG A 307 2.15 14.92 -6.67
C ARG A 307 0.63 14.96 -6.53
N ALA A 308 -0.01 13.80 -6.39
CA ALA A 308 -1.46 13.72 -6.16
C ALA A 308 -1.87 14.49 -4.90
N ARG A 309 -1.12 14.33 -3.80
CA ARG A 309 -1.34 15.07 -2.55
C ARG A 309 -1.13 16.57 -2.75
N GLY A 310 -0.07 16.97 -3.47
CA GLY A 310 0.16 18.37 -3.82
C GLY A 310 -1.04 18.98 -4.52
N ALA A 311 -1.58 18.35 -5.56
CA ALA A 311 -2.75 18.82 -6.28
C ALA A 311 -4.00 18.95 -5.40
N GLN A 312 -4.25 17.98 -4.51
CA GLN A 312 -5.46 17.96 -3.66
C GLN A 312 -5.51 19.04 -2.59
N VAL A 313 -4.37 19.59 -2.19
CA VAL A 313 -4.29 20.57 -1.09
C VAL A 313 -4.06 22.00 -1.57
N THR A 314 -3.96 22.22 -2.89
CA THR A 314 -3.63 23.51 -3.51
C THR A 314 -4.78 24.10 -4.29
N ASP A 315 -4.73 25.42 -4.47
CA ASP A 315 -5.71 26.22 -5.19
C ASP A 315 -5.32 26.39 -6.67
N ILE A 316 -4.01 26.41 -6.97
CA ILE A 316 -3.48 26.61 -8.32
C ILE A 316 -2.31 25.65 -8.55
N THR A 317 -2.22 25.10 -9.75
CA THR A 317 -1.08 24.26 -10.17
C THR A 317 -0.26 24.95 -11.23
N ILE A 318 1.04 25.11 -11.02
CA ILE A 318 1.99 25.56 -12.04
C ILE A 318 2.61 24.34 -12.71
N LEU A 319 2.37 24.22 -14.01
CA LEU A 319 2.96 23.17 -14.83
C LEU A 319 4.22 23.69 -15.52
N VAL A 320 5.41 23.25 -15.08
CA VAL A 320 6.67 23.65 -15.66
C VAL A 320 7.06 22.71 -16.81
N VAL A 321 7.19 23.28 -18.01
CA VAL A 321 7.60 22.54 -19.22
C VAL A 321 8.81 23.22 -19.83
N ALA A 322 9.85 22.47 -20.13
CA ALA A 322 11.04 23.02 -20.76
C ALA A 322 10.82 23.22 -22.27
N ALA A 323 11.16 24.43 -22.78
CA ALA A 323 10.95 24.81 -24.17
C ALA A 323 11.82 24.02 -25.17
N ASP A 324 12.90 23.39 -24.71
CA ASP A 324 13.81 22.56 -25.48
C ASP A 324 13.34 21.10 -25.58
N ASP A 325 12.74 20.56 -24.50
CA ASP A 325 12.37 19.14 -24.40
C ASP A 325 10.91 18.86 -24.82
N GLY A 326 9.96 19.79 -24.53
CA GLY A 326 8.52 19.61 -24.81
C GLY A 326 7.77 18.82 -23.77
N VAL A 327 6.64 18.19 -24.15
CA VAL A 327 5.76 17.45 -23.25
C VAL A 327 6.29 16.03 -22.99
N MET A 328 6.58 15.73 -21.74
CA MET A 328 7.13 14.45 -21.28
C MET A 328 6.09 13.64 -20.49
N PRO A 329 6.25 12.31 -20.27
CA PRO A 329 5.25 11.47 -19.61
C PRO A 329 4.83 11.97 -18.21
N GLN A 330 5.78 12.50 -17.42
CA GLN A 330 5.47 13.05 -16.10
C GLN A 330 4.75 14.41 -16.18
N THR A 331 4.88 15.13 -17.29
CA THR A 331 4.07 16.33 -17.57
C THR A 331 2.61 15.95 -17.78
N ILE A 332 2.34 14.88 -18.53
CA ILE A 332 1.01 14.34 -18.75
C ILE A 332 0.40 13.84 -17.42
N GLU A 333 1.20 13.16 -16.60
CA GLU A 333 0.78 12.74 -15.26
C GLU A 333 0.39 13.94 -14.38
N ALA A 334 1.18 15.01 -14.39
CA ALA A 334 0.90 16.24 -13.65
C ALA A 334 -0.40 16.90 -14.09
N ILE A 335 -0.66 16.97 -15.41
CA ILE A 335 -1.93 17.46 -15.98
C ILE A 335 -3.10 16.63 -15.47
N ASN A 336 -2.98 15.31 -15.46
CA ASN A 336 -4.04 14.42 -14.99
C ASN A 336 -4.32 14.60 -13.50
N HIS A 337 -3.28 14.79 -12.67
CA HIS A 337 -3.48 15.07 -11.23
C HIS A 337 -4.16 16.40 -10.98
N ALA A 338 -3.77 17.47 -11.68
CA ALA A 338 -4.40 18.78 -11.56
C ALA A 338 -5.86 18.76 -12.03
N LYS A 339 -6.16 18.09 -13.15
CA LYS A 339 -7.52 17.90 -13.64
C LYS A 339 -8.39 17.04 -12.71
N ALA A 340 -7.83 16.00 -12.13
CA ALA A 340 -8.54 15.15 -11.16
C ALA A 340 -8.86 15.88 -9.84
N ALA A 341 -8.06 16.88 -9.51
CA ALA A 341 -8.27 17.75 -8.35
C ALA A 341 -9.12 18.99 -8.69
N GLU A 342 -9.51 19.16 -9.97
CA GLU A 342 -10.28 20.31 -10.46
C GLU A 342 -9.60 21.68 -10.20
N VAL A 343 -8.26 21.69 -10.21
CA VAL A 343 -7.46 22.89 -9.91
C VAL A 343 -7.03 23.59 -11.20
N PRO A 344 -7.15 24.94 -11.29
CA PRO A 344 -6.67 25.71 -12.43
C PRO A 344 -5.16 25.53 -12.67
N ILE A 345 -4.77 25.46 -13.95
CA ILE A 345 -3.41 25.19 -14.38
C ILE A 345 -2.83 26.44 -15.06
N ILE A 346 -1.69 26.92 -14.55
CA ILE A 346 -0.85 27.91 -15.23
C ILE A 346 0.36 27.18 -15.80
N VAL A 347 0.65 27.38 -17.08
CA VAL A 347 1.80 26.74 -17.75
C VAL A 347 2.98 27.72 -17.76
N ALA A 348 4.08 27.31 -17.12
CA ALA A 348 5.36 28.01 -17.17
C ALA A 348 6.28 27.33 -18.19
N VAL A 349 6.45 27.91 -19.36
CA VAL A 349 7.36 27.43 -20.41
C VAL A 349 8.76 27.91 -20.06
N ASN A 350 9.57 27.02 -19.48
CA ASN A 350 10.89 27.34 -18.94
C ASN A 350 12.02 27.08 -19.95
N LYS A 351 13.21 27.58 -19.64
CA LYS A 351 14.44 27.46 -20.43
C LYS A 351 14.37 28.13 -21.79
N ILE A 352 13.64 29.24 -21.89
CA ILE A 352 13.56 30.04 -23.16
C ILE A 352 14.90 30.62 -23.60
N ASP A 353 15.91 30.59 -22.73
CA ASP A 353 17.28 31.06 -22.98
C ASP A 353 18.15 30.04 -23.72
N LYS A 354 17.72 28.78 -23.85
CA LYS A 354 18.49 27.73 -24.52
C LYS A 354 18.41 27.83 -26.05
N GLU A 355 19.50 27.48 -26.71
CA GLU A 355 19.50 27.30 -28.17
C GLU A 355 18.57 26.14 -28.55
N GLY A 356 17.56 26.39 -29.40
CA GLY A 356 16.56 25.42 -29.81
C GLY A 356 15.27 25.47 -29.01
N ALA A 357 15.14 26.38 -28.02
CA ALA A 357 13.87 26.61 -27.32
C ALA A 357 12.76 27.00 -28.30
N ASN A 358 11.63 26.32 -28.23
CA ASN A 358 10.45 26.58 -29.07
C ASN A 358 9.17 26.55 -28.23
N PRO A 359 8.76 27.70 -27.65
CA PRO A 359 7.53 27.82 -26.87
C PRO A 359 6.26 27.45 -27.67
N ASP A 360 6.17 27.83 -28.94
CA ASP A 360 5.01 27.55 -29.79
C ASP A 360 4.77 26.05 -29.95
N ARG A 361 5.85 25.26 -30.10
CA ARG A 361 5.79 23.81 -30.15
C ARG A 361 5.21 23.23 -28.85
N VAL A 362 5.66 23.71 -27.69
CA VAL A 362 5.17 23.27 -26.38
C VAL A 362 3.69 23.58 -26.22
N MET A 363 3.24 24.78 -26.62
CA MET A 363 1.82 25.17 -26.61
C MET A 363 0.98 24.25 -27.51
N GLN A 364 1.51 23.88 -28.69
CA GLN A 364 0.84 22.97 -29.60
C GLN A 364 0.70 21.56 -29.00
N GLU A 365 1.79 21.00 -28.43
CA GLU A 365 1.78 19.70 -27.78
C GLU A 365 0.81 19.67 -26.59
N LEU A 366 0.76 20.71 -25.77
CA LEU A 366 -0.17 20.81 -24.61
C LEU A 366 -1.63 20.93 -25.05
N THR A 367 -1.92 21.52 -26.20
CA THR A 367 -3.27 21.57 -26.78
C THR A 367 -3.83 20.16 -27.02
N GLU A 368 -2.99 19.18 -27.40
CA GLU A 368 -3.40 17.78 -27.55
C GLU A 368 -3.87 17.16 -26.22
N HIS A 369 -3.39 17.70 -25.12
CA HIS A 369 -3.79 17.29 -23.76
C HIS A 369 -4.90 18.17 -23.15
N GLY A 370 -5.52 19.07 -23.97
CA GLY A 370 -6.65 19.91 -23.59
C GLY A 370 -6.26 21.11 -22.75
N LEU A 371 -5.04 21.63 -22.91
CA LEU A 371 -4.60 22.91 -22.37
C LEU A 371 -4.39 23.86 -23.56
N VAL A 372 -5.39 24.72 -23.81
CA VAL A 372 -5.38 25.65 -24.94
C VAL A 372 -5.02 27.04 -24.44
N ALA A 373 -4.02 27.66 -25.06
CA ALA A 373 -3.58 28.99 -24.68
C ALA A 373 -4.66 30.06 -24.92
N GLU A 374 -4.74 31.06 -24.03
CA GLU A 374 -5.63 32.21 -24.20
C GLU A 374 -5.45 32.93 -25.56
N ALA A 375 -4.20 33.03 -26.03
CA ALA A 375 -3.88 33.60 -27.34
C ALA A 375 -4.50 32.82 -28.50
N TRP A 376 -4.89 31.55 -28.31
CA TRP A 376 -5.54 30.69 -29.29
C TRP A 376 -7.04 30.49 -29.00
N GLY A 377 -7.58 31.27 -28.04
CA GLY A 377 -9.00 31.28 -27.66
C GLY A 377 -9.36 30.20 -26.61
N GLY A 378 -8.40 29.71 -25.88
CA GLY A 378 -8.58 28.84 -24.73
C GLY A 378 -8.68 29.61 -23.41
N ASP A 379 -8.55 28.90 -22.30
CA ASP A 379 -8.67 29.39 -20.94
C ASP A 379 -7.39 29.17 -20.10
N THR A 380 -6.34 28.60 -20.70
CA THR A 380 -5.10 28.30 -19.98
C THR A 380 -4.05 29.41 -20.16
N ILE A 381 -3.53 29.91 -19.05
CA ILE A 381 -2.49 30.93 -19.03
C ILE A 381 -1.13 30.29 -19.30
N PHE A 382 -0.39 30.84 -20.28
CA PHE A 382 0.97 30.44 -20.60
C PHE A 382 1.93 31.62 -20.32
N VAL A 383 3.00 31.33 -19.56
CA VAL A 383 4.02 32.31 -19.22
C VAL A 383 5.39 31.78 -19.67
N GLU A 384 6.13 32.56 -20.44
CA GLU A 384 7.47 32.24 -20.88
C GLU A 384 8.49 32.67 -19.82
N VAL A 385 9.26 31.71 -19.28
CA VAL A 385 10.22 31.97 -18.19
C VAL A 385 11.61 31.44 -18.50
N SER A 386 12.60 32.12 -17.94
CA SER A 386 13.95 31.56 -17.76
C SER A 386 14.32 31.60 -16.29
N ALA A 387 14.18 30.47 -15.63
CA ALA A 387 14.53 30.33 -14.21
C ALA A 387 16.00 30.68 -13.94
N LEU A 388 16.91 30.37 -14.87
CA LEU A 388 18.34 30.63 -14.73
C LEU A 388 18.65 32.14 -14.77
N ASN A 389 18.00 32.87 -15.67
CA ASN A 389 18.23 34.32 -15.90
C ASN A 389 17.23 35.20 -15.15
N ALA A 390 16.35 34.63 -14.33
CA ALA A 390 15.28 35.30 -13.61
C ALA A 390 14.40 36.19 -14.53
N LYS A 391 14.09 35.69 -15.77
CA LYS A 391 13.24 36.41 -16.72
C LYS A 391 11.83 35.83 -16.70
N GLY A 392 10.79 36.71 -16.71
CA GLY A 392 9.39 36.31 -16.74
C GLY A 392 8.87 35.76 -15.40
N ILE A 393 9.64 35.88 -14.31
CA ILE A 393 9.23 35.41 -12.98
C ILE A 393 8.19 36.34 -12.39
N ASP A 394 8.41 37.64 -12.49
CA ASP A 394 7.48 38.65 -12.01
C ASP A 394 6.13 38.53 -12.75
N ASP A 395 6.17 38.29 -14.07
CA ASP A 395 4.98 38.05 -14.88
C ASP A 395 4.22 36.80 -14.41
N LEU A 396 4.95 35.72 -14.06
CA LEU A 396 4.37 34.48 -13.53
C LEU A 396 3.68 34.74 -12.18
N LEU A 397 4.32 35.47 -11.27
CA LEU A 397 3.75 35.81 -9.96
C LEU A 397 2.53 36.70 -10.09
N GLU A 398 2.54 37.68 -11.04
CA GLU A 398 1.38 38.51 -11.35
C GLU A 398 0.19 37.68 -11.87
N MET A 399 0.44 36.70 -12.75
CA MET A 399 -0.61 35.83 -13.24
C MET A 399 -1.19 34.92 -12.13
N ILE A 400 -0.37 34.45 -11.19
CA ILE A 400 -0.85 33.72 -10.02
C ILE A 400 -1.78 34.60 -9.18
N LEU A 401 -1.40 35.84 -8.92
CA LEU A 401 -2.23 36.79 -8.16
C LEU A 401 -3.54 37.10 -8.89
N LEU A 402 -3.51 37.22 -10.22
CA LEU A 402 -4.71 37.44 -11.04
C LEU A 402 -5.69 36.26 -10.92
N VAL A 403 -5.20 35.03 -11.07
CA VAL A 403 -6.05 33.82 -10.91
C VAL A 403 -6.60 33.74 -9.48
N THR A 404 -5.81 34.09 -8.47
CA THR A 404 -6.26 34.12 -7.08
C THR A 404 -7.42 35.09 -6.85
N GLU A 405 -7.41 36.25 -7.53
CA GLU A 405 -8.50 37.24 -7.47
C GLU A 405 -9.76 36.75 -8.17
N VAL A 406 -9.61 36.00 -9.26
CA VAL A 406 -10.76 35.43 -10.00
C VAL A 406 -11.41 34.30 -9.20
N GLU A 407 -10.63 33.49 -8.53
CA GLU A 407 -11.12 32.36 -7.69
C GLU A 407 -11.69 32.83 -6.33
N GLU A 408 -11.54 34.12 -5.97
CA GLU A 408 -12.04 34.69 -4.71
C GLU A 408 -11.73 33.86 -3.46
N LEU A 409 -10.44 33.47 -3.27
CA LEU A 409 -10.03 32.59 -2.18
C LEU A 409 -10.25 33.23 -0.82
N LYS A 410 -11.14 32.68 -0.01
CA LYS A 410 -11.54 33.20 1.30
C LYS A 410 -11.41 32.12 2.38
N ALA A 411 -11.14 32.52 3.61
CA ALA A 411 -11.19 31.67 4.79
C ALA A 411 -11.59 32.48 6.02
N ASN A 412 -12.19 31.81 7.02
CA ASN A 412 -12.53 32.42 8.29
C ASN A 412 -11.37 32.21 9.28
N PRO A 413 -10.61 33.26 9.69
CA PRO A 413 -9.52 33.12 10.64
C PRO A 413 -9.95 32.92 12.08
N ASP A 414 -11.22 33.23 12.45
CA ASP A 414 -11.71 33.18 13.83
C ASP A 414 -12.20 31.80 14.26
N ARG A 415 -12.27 30.80 13.35
CA ARG A 415 -12.67 29.43 13.68
C ARG A 415 -11.50 28.57 14.19
N GLU A 416 -11.79 27.41 14.75
CA GLU A 416 -10.78 26.40 15.07
C GLU A 416 -10.01 26.00 13.83
N ALA A 417 -8.67 25.96 13.95
CA ALA A 417 -7.81 25.67 12.81
C ALA A 417 -8.01 24.24 12.31
N TYR A 418 -8.04 24.08 10.99
CA TYR A 418 -8.06 22.81 10.29
C TYR A 418 -7.17 22.91 9.03
N GLY A 419 -6.80 21.77 8.51
CA GLY A 419 -5.99 21.68 7.30
C GLY A 419 -5.38 20.30 7.11
N THR A 420 -4.26 20.22 6.40
CA THR A 420 -3.66 18.96 5.95
C THR A 420 -2.18 18.87 6.32
N VAL A 421 -1.72 17.64 6.56
CA VAL A 421 -0.30 17.32 6.77
C VAL A 421 0.39 17.26 5.42
N VAL A 422 1.36 18.13 5.22
CA VAL A 422 2.21 18.12 4.02
C VAL A 422 3.25 17.01 4.14
N GLU A 423 3.97 16.98 5.27
CA GLU A 423 5.06 16.04 5.53
C GLU A 423 5.15 15.72 7.03
N ALA A 424 5.70 14.55 7.38
CA ALA A 424 5.89 14.16 8.78
C ALA A 424 7.21 13.41 8.96
N GLU A 425 7.90 13.69 10.07
CA GLU A 425 9.20 13.12 10.40
C GLU A 425 9.32 12.74 11.88
N LEU A 426 10.29 11.92 12.20
CA LEU A 426 10.64 11.57 13.57
C LEU A 426 12.04 12.12 13.91
N ASP A 427 12.09 13.28 14.53
CA ASP A 427 13.33 13.86 15.00
C ASP A 427 13.76 13.26 16.34
N LYS A 428 15.05 12.94 16.46
CA LYS A 428 15.62 12.27 17.66
C LYS A 428 15.52 13.12 18.93
N GLY A 429 15.53 14.45 18.81
CA GLY A 429 15.50 15.40 19.93
C GLY A 429 14.12 15.99 20.19
N ARG A 430 13.38 16.29 19.12
CA ARG A 430 12.08 16.95 19.16
C ARG A 430 10.90 15.98 19.23
N GLY A 431 11.12 14.70 18.89
CA GLY A 431 10.08 13.68 18.76
C GLY A 431 9.33 13.75 17.43
N PRO A 432 8.05 13.35 17.39
CA PRO A 432 7.21 13.49 16.19
C PRO A 432 7.07 14.96 15.81
N VAL A 433 7.37 15.26 14.56
CA VAL A 433 7.28 16.56 13.92
C VAL A 433 6.40 16.42 12.69
N ALA A 434 5.51 17.38 12.45
CA ALA A 434 4.67 17.41 11.27
C ALA A 434 4.64 18.80 10.68
N THR A 435 4.80 18.91 9.37
CA THR A 435 4.58 20.13 8.60
C THR A 435 3.12 20.18 8.19
N LEU A 436 2.39 21.16 8.72
CA LEU A 436 0.98 21.37 8.48
C LEU A 436 0.78 22.55 7.54
N LEU A 437 -0.17 22.41 6.64
CA LEU A 437 -0.74 23.53 5.88
C LEU A 437 -2.09 23.88 6.51
N VAL A 438 -2.22 25.06 7.08
CA VAL A 438 -3.48 25.57 7.65
C VAL A 438 -4.40 25.98 6.50
N GLN A 439 -5.56 25.37 6.37
CA GLN A 439 -6.53 25.72 5.31
C GLN A 439 -7.58 26.73 5.80
N GLY A 440 -7.98 26.63 7.06
CA GLY A 440 -8.88 27.59 7.68
C GLY A 440 -8.66 27.68 9.19
N GLY A 441 -9.16 28.77 9.79
CA GLY A 441 -8.91 29.07 11.19
C GLY A 441 -7.50 29.55 11.46
N THR A 442 -7.19 29.88 12.69
CA THR A 442 -5.86 30.29 13.16
C THR A 442 -5.33 29.29 14.18
N LEU A 443 -4.17 28.69 13.91
CA LEU A 443 -3.52 27.73 14.81
C LEU A 443 -2.63 28.47 15.82
N HIS A 444 -2.77 28.11 17.10
CA HIS A 444 -1.99 28.72 18.19
C HIS A 444 -1.10 27.71 18.91
N VAL A 445 0.00 28.20 19.47
CA VAL A 445 0.82 27.39 20.37
C VAL A 445 0.01 27.11 21.65
N GLY A 446 -0.20 25.85 21.96
CA GLY A 446 -0.96 25.39 23.10
C GLY A 446 -2.29 24.74 22.75
N ASP A 447 -2.71 24.78 21.49
CA ASP A 447 -3.96 24.19 21.05
C ASP A 447 -3.92 22.66 21.10
N PRO A 448 -5.01 22.03 21.59
CA PRO A 448 -5.19 20.59 21.46
C PRO A 448 -5.54 20.25 20.01
N ILE A 449 -4.75 19.36 19.41
CA ILE A 449 -4.87 19.01 17.99
C ILE A 449 -4.99 17.50 17.80
N VAL A 450 -5.80 17.11 16.83
CA VAL A 450 -5.84 15.75 16.29
C VAL A 450 -5.36 15.82 14.83
N VAL A 451 -4.44 14.96 14.49
CA VAL A 451 -3.80 14.90 13.17
C VAL A 451 -3.89 13.45 12.69
N GLY A 452 -4.81 13.15 11.78
CA GLY A 452 -5.08 11.76 11.40
C GLY A 452 -5.43 10.89 12.60
N ASN A 453 -4.54 9.97 12.94
CA ASN A 453 -4.66 9.07 14.11
C ASN A 453 -3.78 9.51 15.29
N ALA A 454 -2.95 10.54 15.09
CA ALA A 454 -2.14 11.13 16.15
C ALA A 454 -2.91 12.26 16.82
N PHE A 455 -2.63 12.48 18.08
CA PHE A 455 -3.17 13.60 18.84
C PHE A 455 -2.07 14.22 19.71
N GLY A 456 -2.30 15.44 20.14
CA GLY A 456 -1.33 16.11 21.00
C GLY A 456 -1.72 17.52 21.34
N LYS A 457 -0.74 18.25 21.84
CA LYS A 457 -0.84 19.68 22.11
C LYS A 457 0.31 20.38 21.41
N VAL A 458 0.03 21.39 20.64
CA VAL A 458 1.05 22.16 19.93
C VAL A 458 2.03 22.78 20.93
N ARG A 459 3.23 22.25 21.03
CA ARG A 459 4.28 22.74 21.94
C ARG A 459 5.06 23.90 21.36
N ALA A 460 5.40 23.80 20.10
CA ALA A 460 6.10 24.85 19.36
C ALA A 460 5.71 24.77 17.89
N MET A 461 5.66 25.91 17.25
CA MET A 461 5.50 26.08 15.81
C MET A 461 6.72 26.80 15.25
N VAL A 462 7.16 26.36 14.09
CA VAL A 462 8.28 26.93 13.34
C VAL A 462 7.81 27.20 11.91
N ASN A 463 8.09 28.36 11.38
CA ASN A 463 7.76 28.68 10.00
C ASN A 463 8.84 28.17 9.02
N ASP A 464 8.61 28.33 7.73
CA ASP A 464 9.51 27.98 6.62
C ASP A 464 10.92 28.58 6.71
N LEU A 465 11.07 29.71 7.41
CA LEU A 465 12.36 30.36 7.67
C LEU A 465 13.09 29.82 8.93
N GLY A 466 12.59 28.76 9.56
CA GLY A 466 13.14 28.20 10.79
C GLY A 466 12.90 29.05 12.05
N ARG A 467 12.00 30.05 12.00
CA ARG A 467 11.70 30.95 13.13
C ARG A 467 10.49 30.42 13.91
N ARG A 468 10.56 30.53 15.23
CA ARG A 468 9.41 30.18 16.09
C ARG A 468 8.30 31.21 15.96
N VAL A 469 7.10 30.74 15.65
CA VAL A 469 5.88 31.55 15.57
C VAL A 469 4.89 31.14 16.65
N LYS A 470 3.99 32.04 17.03
CA LYS A 470 2.94 31.77 18.04
C LYS A 470 1.61 31.49 17.41
N THR A 471 1.37 32.01 16.23
CA THR A 471 0.13 31.91 15.47
C THR A 471 0.48 31.51 14.03
N ALA A 472 -0.38 30.73 13.41
CA ALA A 472 -0.34 30.42 11.99
C ALA A 472 -1.71 30.70 11.39
N ASP A 473 -1.76 31.62 10.46
CA ASP A 473 -2.94 32.08 9.76
C ASP A 473 -3.29 31.11 8.59
N PRO A 474 -4.47 31.21 7.96
CA PRO A 474 -4.81 30.41 6.80
C PRO A 474 -3.76 30.49 5.69
N SER A 475 -3.56 29.41 4.95
CA SER A 475 -2.54 29.18 3.91
C SER A 475 -1.10 29.25 4.38
N MET A 476 -0.84 29.29 5.69
CA MET A 476 0.53 29.31 6.23
C MET A 476 1.03 27.88 6.47
N PRO A 477 2.19 27.49 5.89
CA PRO A 477 2.86 26.24 6.25
C PRO A 477 3.60 26.41 7.59
N VAL A 478 3.42 25.44 8.50
CA VAL A 478 4.08 25.45 9.81
C VAL A 478 4.50 24.04 10.23
N GLU A 479 5.73 23.96 10.73
CA GLU A 479 6.24 22.76 11.37
C GLU A 479 5.82 22.76 12.84
N ILE A 480 5.12 21.72 13.29
CA ILE A 480 4.65 21.58 14.67
C ILE A 480 5.35 20.44 15.40
N THR A 481 5.47 20.62 16.73
CA THR A 481 5.93 19.58 17.65
C THR A 481 4.94 19.37 18.78
N GLY A 482 4.88 18.16 19.34
CA GLY A 482 4.06 17.86 20.52
C GLY A 482 3.01 16.79 20.30
N LEU A 483 3.02 16.13 19.15
CA LEU A 483 2.19 14.96 18.85
C LEU A 483 2.69 13.72 19.60
N ASN A 484 1.80 12.76 19.83
CA ASN A 484 2.10 11.47 20.48
C ASN A 484 2.74 10.46 19.53
N ALA A 485 2.47 10.57 18.23
CA ALA A 485 2.97 9.71 17.17
C ALA A 485 3.21 10.53 15.89
N VAL A 486 3.94 9.98 14.94
CA VAL A 486 4.10 10.57 13.60
C VAL A 486 2.80 10.32 12.83
N PRO A 487 2.12 11.37 12.31
CA PRO A 487 0.95 11.21 11.47
C PRO A 487 1.33 10.75 10.06
N GLN A 488 0.34 10.33 9.28
CA GLN A 488 0.56 10.07 7.86
C GLN A 488 0.54 11.40 7.07
N ALA A 489 1.38 11.48 6.06
CA ALA A 489 1.37 12.62 5.16
C ALA A 489 0.07 12.59 4.32
N GLY A 490 -0.61 13.73 4.21
CA GLY A 490 -1.96 13.83 3.64
C GLY A 490 -3.09 13.68 4.66
N ASP A 491 -2.80 13.29 5.91
CA ASP A 491 -3.82 13.27 6.97
C ASP A 491 -4.40 14.68 7.19
N ARG A 492 -5.68 14.75 7.43
CA ARG A 492 -6.31 16.00 7.88
C ARG A 492 -6.10 16.22 9.36
N PHE A 493 -5.96 17.48 9.76
CA PHE A 493 -5.90 17.87 11.16
C PHE A 493 -7.03 18.82 11.53
N MET A 494 -7.39 18.80 12.81
CA MET A 494 -8.36 19.72 13.39
C MET A 494 -8.00 20.06 14.84
N VAL A 495 -8.23 21.31 15.21
CA VAL A 495 -8.08 21.81 16.58
C VAL A 495 -9.39 21.62 17.32
N PHE A 496 -9.30 21.26 18.60
CA PHE A 496 -10.44 21.09 19.49
C PHE A 496 -10.28 22.00 20.71
N LYS A 497 -11.41 22.41 21.30
CA LYS A 497 -11.41 23.25 22.53
C LYS A 497 -10.96 22.44 23.75
N ASP A 498 -11.27 21.15 23.78
CA ASP A 498 -10.99 20.27 24.91
C ASP A 498 -9.94 19.20 24.57
N GLU A 499 -8.84 19.19 25.34
CA GLU A 499 -7.76 18.21 25.18
C GLU A 499 -8.23 16.76 25.40
N LYS A 500 -9.23 16.55 26.28
CA LYS A 500 -9.78 15.22 26.54
C LYS A 500 -10.54 14.69 25.33
N LYS A 501 -11.33 15.58 24.68
CA LYS A 501 -12.08 15.25 23.46
C LYS A 501 -11.12 14.93 22.33
N ALA A 502 -10.11 15.75 22.11
CA ALA A 502 -9.06 15.51 21.09
C ALA A 502 -8.38 14.15 21.29
N ARG A 503 -8.00 13.84 22.54
CA ARG A 503 -7.41 12.55 22.87
C ARG A 503 -8.35 11.38 22.59
N GLN A 504 -9.60 11.47 22.98
CA GLN A 504 -10.60 10.41 22.77
C GLN A 504 -10.81 10.13 21.28
N ILE A 505 -10.95 11.18 20.47
CA ILE A 505 -11.09 11.06 19.01
C ILE A 505 -9.85 10.42 18.38
N GLY A 506 -8.65 10.87 18.73
CA GLY A 506 -7.41 10.30 18.22
C GLY A 506 -7.25 8.81 18.59
N GLU A 507 -7.57 8.42 19.84
CA GLU A 507 -7.54 7.02 20.28
C GLU A 507 -8.58 6.16 19.52
N GLN A 508 -9.78 6.68 19.28
CA GLN A 508 -10.83 5.99 18.50
C GLN A 508 -10.42 5.80 17.04
N ARG A 509 -9.87 6.85 16.37
CA ARG A 509 -9.37 6.75 14.99
C ARG A 509 -8.24 5.72 14.88
N ALA A 510 -7.28 5.75 15.81
CA ALA A 510 -6.19 4.78 15.86
C ALA A 510 -6.71 3.34 16.08
N MET A 511 -7.78 3.15 16.86
CA MET A 511 -8.42 1.85 17.07
C MET A 511 -9.13 1.36 15.79
N LYS A 512 -9.94 2.22 15.16
CA LYS A 512 -10.62 1.92 13.87
C LYS A 512 -9.61 1.50 12.79
N GLN A 513 -8.49 2.22 12.66
CA GLN A 513 -7.44 1.88 11.68
C GLN A 513 -6.79 0.51 11.95
N ARG A 514 -6.47 0.23 13.23
CA ARG A 514 -5.90 -1.09 13.61
C ARG A 514 -6.86 -2.24 13.33
N GLU A 515 -8.16 -2.03 13.54
CA GLU A 515 -9.18 -3.03 13.21
C GLU A 515 -9.31 -3.24 11.70
N ALA A 516 -9.28 -2.15 10.90
CA ALA A 516 -9.29 -2.24 9.45
C ALA A 516 -8.08 -3.03 8.93
N GLN A 517 -6.87 -2.70 9.39
CA GLN A 517 -5.64 -3.41 9.03
C GLN A 517 -5.68 -4.91 9.41
N ARG A 518 -6.26 -5.24 10.58
CA ARG A 518 -6.45 -6.65 10.97
C ARG A 518 -7.43 -7.40 10.07
N ARG A 519 -8.50 -6.73 9.62
CA ARG A 519 -9.47 -7.33 8.69
C ARG A 519 -8.87 -7.57 7.32
N GLU A 520 -8.02 -6.69 6.84
CA GLU A 520 -7.28 -6.86 5.57
C GLU A 520 -6.27 -8.01 5.66
N SER A 521 -5.47 -8.05 6.72
CA SER A 521 -4.45 -9.11 6.92
C SER A 521 -5.04 -10.50 7.18
N SER A 522 -6.30 -10.61 7.63
CA SER A 522 -6.96 -11.90 7.90
C SER A 522 -7.64 -12.54 6.69
N ARG A 523 -7.67 -11.88 5.54
CA ARG A 523 -8.33 -12.36 4.31
C ARG A 523 -7.40 -13.16 3.39
N VAL A 524 -6.45 -13.91 3.93
CA VAL A 524 -5.73 -14.89 3.10
C VAL A 524 -6.74 -15.99 2.70
N SER A 525 -7.21 -15.93 1.48
CA SER A 525 -8.13 -16.90 0.91
C SER A 525 -7.43 -18.24 0.68
N LEU A 526 -8.18 -19.35 0.81
CA LEU A 526 -7.70 -20.66 0.37
C LEU A 526 -7.28 -20.66 -1.11
N ASP A 527 -7.89 -19.80 -1.91
CA ASP A 527 -7.54 -19.62 -3.32
C ASP A 527 -6.16 -18.97 -3.48
N ASP A 528 -5.78 -18.03 -2.60
CA ASP A 528 -4.44 -17.43 -2.59
C ASP A 528 -3.38 -18.47 -2.19
N LEU A 529 -3.71 -19.35 -1.25
CA LEU A 529 -2.83 -20.46 -0.87
C LEU A 529 -2.66 -21.48 -2.01
N PHE A 530 -3.73 -21.78 -2.75
CA PHE A 530 -3.66 -22.64 -3.93
C PHE A 530 -2.85 -22.01 -5.07
N ASN A 531 -3.00 -20.71 -5.30
CA ASN A 531 -2.21 -19.96 -6.28
C ASN A 531 -0.74 -19.91 -5.89
N GLN A 532 -0.42 -19.76 -4.61
CA GLN A 532 0.94 -19.82 -4.08
C GLN A 532 1.59 -21.21 -4.28
N ILE A 533 0.83 -22.28 -4.06
CA ILE A 533 1.30 -23.66 -4.29
C ILE A 533 1.48 -23.97 -5.78
N GLN A 534 0.66 -23.40 -6.67
CA GLN A 534 0.76 -23.59 -8.12
C GLN A 534 1.90 -22.78 -8.76
N GLN A 535 2.28 -21.66 -8.18
CA GLN A 535 3.35 -20.78 -8.69
C GLN A 535 4.75 -21.30 -8.46
N GLY A 536 4.94 -22.39 -7.72
CA GLY A 536 6.24 -22.99 -7.44
C GLY A 536 7.08 -22.23 -6.41
N ASP A 537 8.36 -22.57 -6.28
CA ASP A 537 9.32 -21.91 -5.37
C ASP A 537 9.69 -20.51 -5.90
N ILE A 538 8.80 -19.52 -5.69
CA ILE A 538 9.15 -18.12 -5.92
C ILE A 538 10.10 -17.70 -4.79
N LYS A 539 11.29 -17.25 -5.15
CA LYS A 539 12.25 -16.69 -4.19
C LYS A 539 11.74 -15.34 -3.68
N GLU A 540 11.74 -15.14 -2.37
CA GLU A 540 11.30 -13.89 -1.75
C GLU A 540 12.48 -13.14 -1.15
N ILE A 541 12.52 -11.82 -1.36
CA ILE A 541 13.41 -10.90 -0.66
C ILE A 541 12.58 -10.14 0.37
N ASN A 542 12.85 -10.36 1.64
CA ASN A 542 12.25 -9.62 2.73
C ASN A 542 13.01 -8.30 2.94
N VAL A 543 12.26 -7.20 3.00
CA VAL A 543 12.82 -5.85 3.12
C VAL A 543 12.16 -5.07 4.26
N ILE A 544 12.96 -4.34 5.03
CA ILE A 544 12.50 -3.31 5.97
C ILE A 544 12.95 -1.96 5.44
N VAL A 545 12.02 -1.03 5.25
CA VAL A 545 12.31 0.32 4.75
C VAL A 545 12.26 1.33 5.89
N LYS A 546 13.32 2.13 6.01
CA LYS A 546 13.41 3.27 6.92
C LYS A 546 13.80 4.53 6.15
N ALA A 547 12.99 5.58 6.29
CA ALA A 547 13.24 6.85 5.62
C ALA A 547 13.26 8.01 6.64
N ASP A 548 13.71 9.16 6.21
CA ASP A 548 13.71 10.38 7.01
C ASP A 548 12.30 10.94 7.20
N VAL A 549 11.51 10.98 6.14
CA VAL A 549 10.12 11.48 6.13
C VAL A 549 9.13 10.42 5.64
N GLN A 550 7.87 10.63 5.99
CA GLN A 550 6.78 9.68 5.66
C GLN A 550 6.58 9.52 4.15
N GLY A 551 6.60 10.62 3.41
CA GLY A 551 6.42 10.58 1.97
C GLY A 551 7.54 9.82 1.24
N SER A 552 8.80 9.95 1.69
CA SER A 552 9.92 9.16 1.16
C SER A 552 9.76 7.67 1.45
N ALA A 553 9.24 7.29 2.62
CA ALA A 553 8.95 5.90 2.97
C ALA A 553 7.86 5.30 2.06
N GLU A 554 6.80 6.06 1.78
CA GLU A 554 5.72 5.68 0.87
C GLU A 554 6.22 5.53 -0.58
N ALA A 555 7.02 6.49 -1.05
CA ALA A 555 7.59 6.46 -2.39
C ALA A 555 8.53 5.27 -2.59
N MET A 556 9.38 4.98 -1.60
CA MET A 556 10.26 3.82 -1.61
C MET A 556 9.45 2.52 -1.66
N LYS A 557 8.44 2.38 -0.79
CA LYS A 557 7.54 1.24 -0.78
C LYS A 557 6.89 1.02 -2.14
N GLY A 558 6.23 2.06 -2.69
CA GLY A 558 5.55 1.97 -3.98
C GLY A 558 6.48 1.74 -5.17
N SER A 559 7.75 2.14 -5.06
CA SER A 559 8.75 1.88 -6.11
C SER A 559 9.28 0.44 -6.06
N LEU A 560 9.53 -0.08 -4.85
CA LEU A 560 9.96 -1.46 -4.65
C LEU A 560 8.88 -2.47 -5.03
N GLU A 561 7.60 -2.17 -4.76
CA GLU A 561 6.46 -3.02 -5.14
C GLU A 561 6.24 -3.09 -6.67
N LYS A 562 6.74 -2.10 -7.42
CA LYS A 562 6.66 -2.06 -8.89
C LYS A 562 7.80 -2.79 -9.60
N ILE A 563 8.82 -3.26 -8.86
CA ILE A 563 9.93 -4.02 -9.47
C ILE A 563 9.43 -5.42 -9.79
N GLU A 564 9.32 -5.73 -11.07
CA GLU A 564 8.93 -7.04 -11.57
C GLU A 564 10.16 -7.79 -12.09
N VAL A 565 10.57 -8.85 -11.39
CA VAL A 565 11.61 -9.78 -11.83
C VAL A 565 11.01 -11.18 -11.80
N GLU A 566 10.99 -11.87 -12.94
CA GLU A 566 10.43 -13.22 -13.04
C GLU A 566 11.09 -14.17 -12.03
N GLY A 567 10.28 -14.82 -11.20
CA GLY A 567 10.72 -15.81 -10.20
C GLY A 567 11.23 -15.23 -8.88
N VAL A 568 11.19 -13.91 -8.67
CA VAL A 568 11.56 -13.27 -7.38
C VAL A 568 10.52 -12.23 -7.01
N LYS A 569 10.08 -12.23 -5.75
CA LYS A 569 9.13 -11.26 -5.21
C LYS A 569 9.75 -10.48 -4.05
N ILE A 570 9.45 -9.19 -3.98
CA ILE A 570 9.80 -8.36 -2.82
C ILE A 570 8.65 -8.42 -1.81
N ASN A 571 9.00 -8.70 -0.55
CA ASN A 571 8.08 -8.68 0.57
C ASN A 571 8.51 -7.59 1.56
N ILE A 572 7.76 -6.50 1.63
CA ILE A 572 8.04 -5.39 2.54
C ILE A 572 7.39 -5.67 3.89
N ILE A 573 8.21 -6.09 4.87
CA ILE A 573 7.74 -6.48 6.20
C ILE A 573 7.34 -5.27 7.04
N HIS A 574 8.14 -4.20 6.98
CA HIS A 574 7.91 -3.00 7.78
C HIS A 574 8.41 -1.75 7.06
N THR A 575 7.64 -0.69 7.17
CA THR A 575 8.03 0.66 6.75
C THR A 575 7.95 1.59 7.95
N GLY A 576 8.89 2.53 8.06
CA GLY A 576 8.87 3.47 9.17
C GLY A 576 9.75 4.68 8.94
N VAL A 577 9.54 5.69 9.76
CA VAL A 577 10.24 6.98 9.68
C VAL A 577 11.25 7.11 10.81
N GLY A 578 12.33 7.84 10.55
CA GLY A 578 13.41 8.13 11.48
C GLY A 578 14.60 7.17 11.41
N ALA A 579 15.54 7.33 12.32
CA ALA A 579 16.77 6.53 12.37
C ALA A 579 16.47 5.03 12.54
N ILE A 580 17.34 4.19 11.97
CA ILE A 580 17.24 2.73 12.14
C ILE A 580 17.54 2.39 13.60
N ALA A 581 16.58 1.79 14.29
CA ALA A 581 16.65 1.42 15.70
C ALA A 581 17.08 -0.05 15.90
N GLU A 582 17.48 -0.39 17.10
CA GLU A 582 17.83 -1.77 17.48
C GLU A 582 16.67 -2.75 17.26
N SER A 583 15.40 -2.29 17.49
CA SER A 583 14.20 -3.08 17.23
C SER A 583 14.02 -3.47 15.76
N ASP A 584 14.43 -2.58 14.84
CA ASP A 584 14.34 -2.84 13.40
C ASP A 584 15.35 -3.93 12.98
N VAL A 585 16.53 -3.91 13.59
CA VAL A 585 17.56 -4.94 13.37
C VAL A 585 17.12 -6.29 13.90
N ILE A 586 16.51 -6.34 15.09
CA ILE A 586 15.98 -7.60 15.66
C ILE A 586 14.86 -8.14 14.77
N LEU A 587 13.98 -7.27 14.26
CA LEU A 587 12.93 -7.68 13.32
C LEU A 587 13.53 -8.23 12.02
N ALA A 588 14.57 -7.58 11.49
CA ALA A 588 15.26 -8.01 10.28
C ALA A 588 15.94 -9.37 10.48
N SER A 589 16.63 -9.60 11.60
CA SER A 589 17.23 -10.88 11.95
C SER A 589 16.17 -11.98 12.05
N ALA A 590 15.05 -11.73 12.73
CA ALA A 590 13.96 -12.70 12.89
C ALA A 590 13.25 -13.05 11.57
N SER A 591 13.26 -12.16 10.60
CA SER A 591 12.54 -12.30 9.32
C SER A 591 13.48 -12.57 8.13
N ASN A 592 14.78 -12.70 8.37
CA ASN A 592 15.81 -12.79 7.34
C ASN A 592 15.66 -11.66 6.28
N ALA A 593 15.52 -10.43 6.77
CA ALA A 593 15.27 -9.25 5.95
C ALA A 593 16.48 -8.34 5.83
N VAL A 594 16.58 -7.64 4.71
CA VAL A 594 17.55 -6.54 4.49
C VAL A 594 16.93 -5.22 4.93
N ILE A 595 17.69 -4.37 5.60
CA ILE A 595 17.23 -3.03 5.98
C ILE A 595 17.71 -2.02 4.94
N ILE A 596 16.76 -1.31 4.33
CA ILE A 596 17.04 -0.18 3.44
C ILE A 596 16.81 1.11 4.20
N GLY A 597 17.87 1.89 4.40
CA GLY A 597 17.83 3.21 5.01
C GLY A 597 17.92 4.31 3.95
N PHE A 598 16.83 5.05 3.75
CA PHE A 598 16.78 6.18 2.82
C PHE A 598 17.00 7.48 3.58
N ASN A 599 18.10 8.16 3.27
CA ASN A 599 18.55 9.40 3.93
C ASN A 599 18.70 9.34 5.47
N VAL A 600 18.62 8.14 6.06
CA VAL A 600 18.76 7.90 7.50
C VAL A 600 20.04 7.14 7.82
N ARG A 601 20.38 7.09 9.11
CA ARG A 601 21.53 6.34 9.62
C ARG A 601 21.11 5.46 10.79
N PRO A 602 21.77 4.31 10.98
CA PRO A 602 21.52 3.46 12.14
C PRO A 602 22.03 4.13 13.43
N ASP A 603 21.29 3.91 14.51
CA ASP A 603 21.75 4.24 15.84
C ASP A 603 22.99 3.41 16.23
N VAL A 604 23.76 3.89 17.20
CA VAL A 604 24.98 3.18 17.67
C VAL A 604 24.69 1.75 18.12
N ASN A 605 23.56 1.55 18.80
CA ASN A 605 23.13 0.21 19.25
C ASN A 605 22.71 -0.63 18.05
N ALA A 606 21.90 -0.09 17.14
CA ALA A 606 21.45 -0.76 15.93
C ALA A 606 22.63 -1.26 15.09
N LYS A 607 23.66 -0.42 14.89
CA LYS A 607 24.86 -0.79 14.17
C LYS A 607 25.58 -1.98 14.81
N ARG A 608 25.75 -1.94 16.13
CA ARG A 608 26.42 -3.02 16.86
C ARG A 608 25.61 -4.32 16.83
N THR A 609 24.30 -4.23 16.99
CA THR A 609 23.41 -5.40 16.93
C THR A 609 23.39 -5.99 15.52
N ALA A 610 23.38 -5.16 14.46
CA ALA A 610 23.46 -5.63 13.07
C ALA A 610 24.78 -6.38 12.78
N GLU A 611 25.91 -5.90 13.31
CA GLU A 611 27.20 -6.59 13.19
C GLU A 611 27.21 -7.95 13.92
N VAL A 612 26.51 -8.07 15.05
CA VAL A 612 26.40 -9.33 15.82
C VAL A 612 25.44 -10.32 15.18
N GLU A 613 24.29 -9.85 14.73
CA GLU A 613 23.22 -10.67 14.13
C GLU A 613 23.45 -10.94 12.64
N GLY A 614 24.43 -10.27 12.01
CA GLY A 614 24.72 -10.43 10.58
C GLY A 614 23.66 -9.83 9.65
N VAL A 615 22.93 -8.82 10.11
CA VAL A 615 21.90 -8.14 9.33
C VAL A 615 22.53 -7.12 8.38
N ASP A 616 22.18 -7.20 7.11
CA ASP A 616 22.64 -6.26 6.09
C ASP A 616 21.83 -4.95 6.14
N ILE A 617 22.53 -3.81 6.21
CA ILE A 617 21.94 -2.46 6.21
C ILE A 617 22.48 -1.69 5.02
N ARG A 618 21.60 -1.39 4.06
CA ARG A 618 21.91 -0.60 2.87
C ARG A 618 21.42 0.83 3.06
N LEU A 619 22.31 1.79 2.77
CA LEU A 619 22.06 3.22 3.05
C LEU A 619 22.16 4.04 1.77
N HIS A 620 21.02 4.57 1.33
CA HIS A 620 20.91 5.35 0.11
C HIS A 620 20.52 6.81 0.42
N ARG A 621 20.86 7.72 -0.48
CA ARG A 621 20.44 9.11 -0.47
C ARG A 621 19.61 9.47 -1.70
N VAL A 622 19.72 8.68 -2.74
CA VAL A 622 18.99 8.84 -4.00
C VAL A 622 18.14 7.60 -4.20
N ILE A 623 16.88 7.77 -4.55
CA ILE A 623 15.92 6.66 -4.67
C ILE A 623 16.29 5.69 -5.80
N TYR A 624 16.90 6.19 -6.87
CA TYR A 624 17.35 5.37 -8.01
C TYR A 624 18.39 4.33 -7.60
N ASP A 625 19.37 4.75 -6.79
CA ASP A 625 20.44 3.85 -6.32
C ASP A 625 19.89 2.69 -5.50
N ALA A 626 18.84 2.95 -4.70
CA ALA A 626 18.17 1.92 -3.90
C ALA A 626 17.40 0.93 -4.78
N ILE A 627 16.69 1.43 -5.79
CA ILE A 627 15.92 0.59 -6.74
C ILE A 627 16.88 -0.30 -7.54
N GLU A 628 17.95 0.28 -8.10
CA GLU A 628 18.93 -0.44 -8.91
C GLU A 628 19.67 -1.52 -8.09
N GLU A 629 20.02 -1.23 -6.83
CA GLU A 629 20.70 -2.21 -5.96
C GLU A 629 19.78 -3.40 -5.67
N ILE A 630 18.50 -3.16 -5.36
CA ILE A 630 17.54 -4.23 -5.09
C ILE A 630 17.21 -5.02 -6.35
N GLU A 631 17.03 -4.36 -7.50
CA GLU A 631 16.82 -5.05 -8.77
C GLU A 631 18.01 -5.95 -9.12
N SER A 632 19.24 -5.46 -8.91
CA SER A 632 20.45 -6.24 -9.08
C SER A 632 20.55 -7.43 -8.14
N ALA A 633 20.13 -7.25 -6.87
CA ALA A 633 20.07 -8.32 -5.88
C ALA A 633 19.02 -9.38 -6.26
N MET A 634 17.85 -8.97 -6.75
CA MET A 634 16.81 -9.88 -7.25
C MET A 634 17.31 -10.72 -8.44
N LYS A 635 17.94 -10.08 -9.42
CA LYS A 635 18.55 -10.77 -10.56
C LYS A 635 19.64 -11.75 -10.12
N GLY A 636 20.41 -11.42 -9.08
CA GLY A 636 21.44 -12.27 -8.52
C GLY A 636 20.92 -13.52 -7.76
N LEU A 637 19.67 -13.50 -7.31
CA LEU A 637 19.02 -14.65 -6.70
C LEU A 637 18.47 -15.68 -7.67
N LEU A 638 18.33 -15.32 -8.95
CA LEU A 638 17.82 -16.24 -9.97
C LEU A 638 18.84 -17.35 -10.24
N ASP A 639 18.34 -18.54 -10.54
CA ASP A 639 19.18 -19.64 -10.94
C ASP A 639 19.84 -19.33 -12.29
N PRO A 640 21.13 -19.69 -12.47
CA PRO A 640 21.84 -19.43 -13.72
C PRO A 640 21.18 -20.16 -14.88
N ILE A 641 21.02 -19.49 -16.01
CA ILE A 641 20.55 -20.12 -17.25
C ILE A 641 21.77 -20.75 -17.90
N TYR A 642 21.72 -22.05 -18.10
CA TYR A 642 22.72 -22.77 -18.88
C TYR A 642 22.27 -22.84 -20.34
N GLN A 643 23.12 -22.40 -21.26
CA GLN A 643 22.91 -22.53 -22.69
C GLN A 643 23.93 -23.52 -23.28
N GLU A 644 23.45 -24.41 -24.14
CA GLU A 644 24.33 -25.32 -24.86
C GLU A 644 25.22 -24.54 -25.83
N LYS A 645 26.50 -24.72 -25.67
CA LYS A 645 27.48 -24.16 -26.57
C LYS A 645 28.28 -25.28 -27.24
N VAL A 646 28.12 -25.44 -28.54
CA VAL A 646 28.92 -26.37 -29.31
C VAL A 646 30.38 -25.89 -29.35
N ILE A 647 31.28 -26.74 -28.85
CA ILE A 647 32.72 -26.45 -28.79
C ILE A 647 33.53 -27.08 -29.90
N GLY A 648 33.00 -28.14 -30.53
CA GLY A 648 33.69 -28.79 -31.67
C GLY A 648 32.91 -29.94 -32.23
N GLN A 649 33.35 -30.38 -33.43
CA GLN A 649 32.80 -31.53 -34.15
C GLN A 649 33.92 -32.44 -34.62
N ALA A 650 33.69 -33.74 -34.54
CA ALA A 650 34.62 -34.76 -35.02
C ALA A 650 33.89 -35.80 -35.87
N GLU A 651 34.44 -36.15 -37.02
CA GLU A 651 33.96 -37.18 -37.93
C GLU A 651 34.60 -38.53 -37.54
N VAL A 652 33.78 -39.55 -37.38
CA VAL A 652 34.27 -40.92 -37.12
C VAL A 652 34.76 -41.56 -38.40
N ARG A 653 36.07 -41.82 -38.47
CA ARG A 653 36.71 -42.43 -39.64
C ARG A 653 36.92 -43.93 -39.52
N GLN A 654 37.11 -44.42 -38.29
CA GLN A 654 37.32 -45.85 -38.01
C GLN A 654 36.82 -46.23 -36.62
N VAL A 655 36.24 -47.42 -36.47
CA VAL A 655 35.70 -47.89 -35.17
C VAL A 655 36.55 -49.06 -34.70
N PHE A 656 37.11 -48.95 -33.47
CA PHE A 656 37.88 -49.99 -32.84
C PHE A 656 37.08 -50.65 -31.69
N LYS A 657 36.82 -51.93 -31.74
CA LYS A 657 36.14 -52.68 -30.69
C LYS A 657 37.16 -53.32 -29.72
N VAL A 658 37.14 -52.91 -28.46
CA VAL A 658 38.06 -53.36 -27.43
C VAL A 658 37.24 -54.06 -26.33
N SER A 659 37.58 -55.36 -26.06
CA SER A 659 36.78 -56.25 -25.21
C SER A 659 36.61 -55.82 -23.73
N LYS A 660 37.27 -54.75 -23.26
CA LYS A 660 37.16 -54.25 -21.88
C LYS A 660 36.71 -52.80 -21.77
N VAL A 661 36.71 -52.06 -22.88
CA VAL A 661 36.49 -50.60 -22.92
C VAL A 661 35.26 -50.23 -23.74
N GLY A 662 34.78 -51.14 -24.61
CA GLY A 662 33.69 -50.87 -25.56
C GLY A 662 34.18 -50.44 -26.94
N SER A 663 33.39 -49.67 -27.66
CA SER A 663 33.72 -49.12 -28.99
C SER A 663 34.48 -47.80 -28.84
N ILE A 664 35.65 -47.72 -29.44
CA ILE A 664 36.44 -46.48 -29.51
C ILE A 664 36.22 -45.90 -30.91
N ALA A 665 35.71 -44.70 -31.01
CA ALA A 665 35.56 -43.94 -32.25
C ALA A 665 36.89 -43.28 -32.61
N GLY A 666 37.58 -43.82 -33.62
CA GLY A 666 38.72 -43.16 -34.23
C GLY A 666 38.22 -42.01 -35.12
N SER A 667 38.27 -40.81 -34.56
CA SER A 667 37.65 -39.64 -35.13
C SER A 667 38.68 -38.58 -35.55
N TYR A 668 38.30 -37.73 -36.50
CA TYR A 668 39.06 -36.58 -36.93
C TYR A 668 38.31 -35.32 -36.60
N VAL A 669 38.91 -34.38 -35.86
CA VAL A 669 38.26 -33.14 -35.47
C VAL A 669 38.15 -32.22 -36.68
N THR A 670 36.91 -32.00 -37.15
CA THR A 670 36.59 -31.19 -38.31
C THR A 670 36.45 -29.72 -37.98
N ASP A 671 35.91 -29.42 -36.77
CA ASP A 671 35.78 -28.04 -36.31
C ASP A 671 35.92 -27.92 -34.79
N GLY A 672 36.37 -26.75 -34.32
CA GLY A 672 36.52 -26.43 -32.89
C GLY A 672 37.53 -27.33 -32.14
N LYS A 673 37.15 -27.78 -30.98
CA LYS A 673 37.92 -28.69 -30.11
C LYS A 673 37.03 -29.66 -29.37
N ILE A 674 37.51 -30.87 -29.11
CA ILE A 674 36.84 -31.86 -28.27
C ILE A 674 37.55 -31.91 -26.93
N THR A 675 36.82 -31.85 -25.83
CA THR A 675 37.37 -31.93 -24.47
C THR A 675 36.91 -33.20 -23.76
N ARG A 676 37.70 -33.69 -22.81
CA ARG A 676 37.43 -34.96 -22.09
C ARG A 676 36.15 -34.95 -21.27
N HIS A 677 35.70 -33.80 -20.78
CA HIS A 677 34.49 -33.66 -19.93
C HIS A 677 33.35 -32.91 -20.66
N SER A 678 33.36 -32.93 -21.98
CA SER A 678 32.24 -32.38 -22.73
C SER A 678 31.11 -33.40 -22.87
N SER A 679 29.90 -32.91 -22.91
CA SER A 679 28.78 -33.71 -23.40
C SER A 679 28.89 -33.81 -24.92
N VAL A 680 28.50 -34.95 -25.44
CA VAL A 680 28.57 -35.22 -26.88
C VAL A 680 27.27 -35.78 -27.42
N ARG A 681 26.93 -35.40 -28.63
CA ARG A 681 25.83 -36.02 -29.34
C ARG A 681 26.39 -36.66 -30.63
N VAL A 682 25.90 -37.89 -30.90
CA VAL A 682 26.28 -38.63 -32.08
C VAL A 682 25.20 -38.37 -33.13
N ILE A 683 25.63 -37.80 -34.26
CA ILE A 683 24.76 -37.46 -35.38
C ILE A 683 25.04 -38.43 -36.55
N ARG A 684 24.02 -39.14 -37.00
CA ARG A 684 24.07 -40.07 -38.13
C ARG A 684 23.08 -39.61 -39.19
N ASP A 685 23.55 -39.41 -40.40
CA ASP A 685 22.73 -38.93 -41.52
C ASP A 685 21.91 -37.68 -41.19
N GLY A 686 22.49 -36.76 -40.38
CA GLY A 686 21.86 -35.51 -39.94
C GLY A 686 20.85 -35.65 -38.78
N VAL A 687 20.71 -36.86 -38.19
CA VAL A 687 19.81 -37.12 -37.05
C VAL A 687 20.64 -37.46 -35.82
N VAL A 688 20.29 -36.86 -34.66
CA VAL A 688 20.89 -37.20 -33.37
C VAL A 688 20.45 -38.60 -32.95
N VAL A 689 21.39 -39.54 -32.86
CA VAL A 689 21.15 -40.95 -32.51
C VAL A 689 21.34 -41.18 -31.01
N PHE A 690 22.26 -40.48 -30.40
CA PHE A 690 22.61 -40.63 -28.99
C PHE A 690 23.19 -39.34 -28.40
N GLU A 691 22.89 -39.10 -27.12
CA GLU A 691 23.52 -38.05 -26.34
C GLU A 691 24.11 -38.66 -25.05
N GLY A 692 25.32 -38.24 -24.70
CA GLY A 692 26.04 -38.72 -23.53
C GLY A 692 27.32 -37.94 -23.28
N GLU A 693 28.19 -38.44 -22.39
CA GLU A 693 29.43 -37.79 -22.03
C GLU A 693 30.64 -38.53 -22.62
N VAL A 694 31.74 -37.78 -22.84
CA VAL A 694 33.03 -38.38 -23.25
C VAL A 694 33.60 -39.09 -22.03
N ASN A 695 33.70 -40.42 -22.11
CA ASN A 695 34.33 -41.21 -21.09
C ASN A 695 35.89 -41.12 -21.14
N ASP A 696 36.47 -41.43 -22.33
CA ASP A 696 37.89 -41.29 -22.58
C ASP A 696 38.19 -40.56 -23.88
N LEU A 697 39.19 -39.67 -23.85
CA LEU A 697 39.71 -38.96 -25.02
C LEU A 697 41.20 -39.28 -25.12
N LYS A 698 41.58 -39.94 -26.25
CA LYS A 698 42.95 -40.37 -26.46
C LYS A 698 43.49 -39.84 -27.78
N ARG A 699 44.78 -39.53 -27.80
CA ARG A 699 45.49 -39.24 -29.05
C ARG A 699 46.64 -40.25 -29.19
N PHE A 700 46.52 -41.10 -30.22
CA PHE A 700 47.35 -42.32 -30.33
C PHE A 700 47.15 -43.27 -29.15
N LYS A 701 48.06 -43.26 -28.17
CA LYS A 701 48.01 -44.10 -26.96
C LYS A 701 47.94 -43.29 -25.67
N ASP A 702 48.07 -41.99 -25.75
CA ASP A 702 48.15 -41.10 -24.61
C ASP A 702 46.78 -40.45 -24.32
N ASP A 703 46.41 -40.39 -23.04
CA ASP A 703 45.22 -39.68 -22.61
C ASP A 703 45.45 -38.18 -22.69
N VAL A 704 44.54 -37.46 -23.34
CA VAL A 704 44.61 -36.00 -23.52
C VAL A 704 43.41 -35.30 -22.95
N LYS A 705 43.60 -34.05 -22.50
CA LYS A 705 42.51 -33.22 -21.96
C LYS A 705 41.65 -32.63 -23.05
N GLU A 706 42.23 -32.26 -24.15
CA GLU A 706 41.56 -31.68 -25.31
C GLU A 706 42.28 -32.00 -26.63
N VAL A 707 41.54 -32.06 -27.71
CA VAL A 707 42.05 -32.22 -29.07
C VAL A 707 41.49 -31.13 -29.95
N ALA A 708 42.35 -30.36 -30.61
CA ALA A 708 41.96 -29.24 -31.46
C ALA A 708 41.65 -29.69 -32.89
N LYS A 709 41.11 -28.79 -33.69
CA LYS A 709 40.82 -28.94 -35.11
C LYS A 709 42.01 -29.47 -35.89
N ASN A 710 41.74 -30.35 -36.86
CA ASN A 710 42.70 -31.02 -37.76
C ASN A 710 43.58 -32.09 -37.09
N TYR A 711 43.22 -32.59 -35.94
CA TYR A 711 43.91 -33.71 -35.31
C TYR A 711 43.01 -34.93 -35.19
N GLU A 712 43.64 -36.08 -35.25
CA GLU A 712 42.97 -37.37 -34.99
C GLU A 712 42.93 -37.68 -33.49
N CYS A 713 41.84 -38.30 -33.08
CA CYS A 713 41.62 -38.72 -31.71
C CYS A 713 40.78 -39.99 -31.61
N GLY A 714 40.90 -40.71 -30.50
CA GLY A 714 40.03 -41.82 -30.13
C GLY A 714 39.06 -41.33 -29.07
N ILE A 715 37.77 -41.38 -29.34
CA ILE A 715 36.70 -40.94 -28.43
C ILE A 715 35.93 -42.15 -27.94
N THR A 716 35.76 -42.31 -26.66
CA THR A 716 34.87 -43.32 -26.06
C THR A 716 33.71 -42.59 -25.41
N ILE A 717 32.49 -42.94 -25.81
CA ILE A 717 31.27 -42.33 -25.27
C ILE A 717 30.71 -43.24 -24.20
N GLU A 718 30.29 -42.66 -23.08
CA GLU A 718 29.72 -43.40 -22.00
C GLU A 718 28.40 -44.07 -22.42
N ASN A 719 28.26 -45.37 -22.09
CA ASN A 719 27.08 -46.20 -22.35
C ASN A 719 26.64 -46.31 -23.83
N PHE A 720 27.52 -45.94 -24.81
CA PHE A 720 27.21 -46.06 -26.22
C PHE A 720 28.27 -46.83 -27.00
N ASN A 721 27.86 -47.95 -27.60
CA ASN A 721 28.75 -48.86 -28.35
C ASN A 721 28.43 -49.02 -29.84
N ASP A 722 27.33 -48.41 -30.33
CA ASP A 722 26.88 -48.49 -31.75
C ASP A 722 27.40 -47.33 -32.60
N VAL A 723 28.63 -46.91 -32.39
CA VAL A 723 29.28 -45.90 -33.23
C VAL A 723 29.60 -46.54 -34.59
N LYS A 724 29.37 -45.81 -35.69
CA LYS A 724 29.64 -46.24 -37.07
C LYS A 724 30.58 -45.26 -37.78
N GLU A 725 31.22 -45.77 -38.82
CA GLU A 725 32.04 -44.92 -39.69
C GLU A 725 31.12 -43.93 -40.43
N GLY A 726 31.52 -42.66 -40.45
CA GLY A 726 30.72 -41.58 -41.03
C GLY A 726 29.81 -40.83 -40.00
N ASP A 727 29.71 -41.32 -38.73
CA ASP A 727 29.01 -40.58 -37.66
C ASP A 727 29.75 -39.26 -37.37
N ILE A 728 29.02 -38.22 -37.03
CA ILE A 728 29.57 -36.96 -36.55
C ILE A 728 29.35 -36.88 -35.04
N ILE A 729 30.45 -36.71 -34.29
CA ILE A 729 30.41 -36.49 -32.85
C ILE A 729 30.52 -34.99 -32.63
N GLU A 730 29.43 -34.37 -32.16
CA GLU A 730 29.39 -32.96 -31.81
C GLU A 730 29.56 -32.83 -30.30
N ALA A 731 30.58 -32.08 -29.86
CA ALA A 731 30.86 -31.82 -28.46
C ALA A 731 30.30 -30.46 -28.07
N TYR A 732 29.60 -30.42 -26.95
CA TYR A 732 29.04 -29.20 -26.39
C TYR A 732 29.27 -29.11 -24.87
N ILE A 733 29.20 -27.89 -24.35
CA ILE A 733 29.27 -27.62 -22.93
C ILE A 733 28.07 -26.73 -22.53
N MET A 734 27.62 -26.87 -21.31
CA MET A 734 26.64 -25.96 -20.73
C MET A 734 27.38 -24.72 -20.21
N GLU A 735 27.23 -23.59 -20.89
CA GLU A 735 27.81 -22.31 -20.47
C GLU A 735 26.78 -21.51 -19.74
N GLU A 736 27.14 -20.98 -18.56
CA GLU A 736 26.31 -20.09 -17.79
C GLU A 736 26.16 -18.74 -18.52
N VAL A 737 24.93 -18.37 -18.88
CA VAL A 737 24.61 -17.10 -19.49
C VAL A 737 24.06 -16.14 -18.46
N LYS A 738 24.72 -14.99 -18.31
CA LYS A 738 24.20 -13.91 -17.46
C LYS A 738 22.90 -13.38 -18.05
N ARG A 739 21.83 -13.38 -17.25
CA ARG A 739 20.58 -12.69 -17.61
C ARG A 739 20.85 -11.19 -17.74
N LYS A 740 20.42 -10.57 -18.82
CA LYS A 740 20.52 -9.11 -19.07
C LYS A 740 19.39 -8.37 -18.40
#